data_146986db0fe512651a29d943c4360735
#
_entry.id   146986db0fe512651a29d943c4360735
#
_cell.length_a   1.000
_cell.length_b   1.000
_cell.length_c   1.000
_cell.angle_alpha   90.00
_cell.angle_beta   90.00
_cell.angle_gamma   90.00
#
_symmetry.space_group_name_H-M   'P 1'
#
loop_
_entity.id
_entity.type
_entity.pdbx_description
1 polymer ?
#
loop_
_entity_poly.entity_id
_entity_poly.type
_entity_poly.pdbx_seq_one_letter_code
_entity_poly.pdbx_strand_id
1 'polypeptide(L)'
;MLTKTAPLSSALLFLAIVAFAADAKENADWRVYLGGKERNLYSSLKQINRDNVTKLQVAWSHETGDKAEYQANNLIVDGILYTPTPGRKVVALDAATGAVRWTWDPAKEGPGRGRARQRGLVYWENEEGGERRLFTGVAGVLFALDPGSGKVIKDFGEEGSIKLGSGLNTPGVTYKDLLIVGGVGGKGAVRAYDVRTGAQRWIFHLIPRPGELGYDTWPKDAYKNATGLMPWCGQSLDERRGVVYVATKTAEPDFYGGQRHGANLFANSVLALNAATGKHIWHFQIVHHDLLDKDLPCPPVLVTVTHKGKKIDAVAQGTKHGLLFVFNRETGEPLWPIEERPVPASDLEGEKAWPTQPFPTKPPPLMRQKYTEADASNISQKTHQLTLDRIKVSPNFGPFPAPSLNETVMFPGFDGGMEWGGGAADPDGIYYVNINEMPWLLQMVETRKTDGANLVRGERDYMIFCGACHGLDRKGNLQAGFPPLLGIGDRKTRAEIEQITRQGGGRMPGYAVMPDGKRKAILDYVLNHKPPSTPRPQPGAPAPQVIDKQPPSYAFGGFRRWLDDEGYPAIKPPWGTLNAVDLNSGQIKWKVILGEYSELTARGIPPTGTENYGGPLVTAGGLIFIGATADETFRVFDKETGKVLFKVKLPFSGNATPSTYMVNGRQYVVISAGGGKSGRPRGGSLVAFTLPE
;
A
#
# COMPACT_ATOMS: atom_id res chain seq x y z
N MET A 1 -60.02 -41.78 18.07
CA MET A 1 -58.65 -41.39 18.50
C MET A 1 -58.06 -40.48 17.45
N LEU A 2 -58.11 -39.18 17.71
CA LEU A 2 -57.60 -38.12 16.81
C LEU A 2 -56.18 -37.75 17.25
N THR A 3 -55.21 -38.07 16.44
CA THR A 3 -53.80 -37.64 16.61
C THR A 3 -53.62 -36.23 16.02
N LYS A 4 -53.27 -35.27 16.87
CA LYS A 4 -52.88 -33.93 16.48
C LYS A 4 -51.46 -33.95 15.91
N THR A 5 -51.30 -33.62 14.62
CA THR A 5 -50.04 -33.24 14.05
C THR A 5 -49.83 -31.73 14.15
N ALA A 6 -48.78 -31.30 14.85
CA ALA A 6 -48.41 -29.91 15.03
C ALA A 6 -47.64 -29.37 13.77
N PRO A 7 -47.66 -28.07 13.45
CA PRO A 7 -47.04 -27.53 12.26
C PRO A 7 -45.57 -27.21 12.53
N LEU A 8 -44.67 -28.07 12.05
CA LEU A 8 -43.21 -27.81 12.03
C LEU A 8 -42.73 -26.98 10.84
N SER A 9 -43.64 -26.62 9.91
CA SER A 9 -43.25 -25.97 8.64
C SER A 9 -43.09 -24.46 8.69
N SER A 10 -43.67 -23.76 9.68
CA SER A 10 -43.65 -22.27 9.69
C SER A 10 -42.39 -21.68 10.28
N ALA A 11 -41.70 -22.33 11.19
CA ALA A 11 -40.48 -21.81 11.82
C ALA A 11 -39.24 -21.90 10.89
N LEU A 12 -39.17 -22.95 10.07
CA LEU A 12 -38.10 -23.11 9.10
C LEU A 12 -38.18 -22.11 7.91
N LEU A 13 -39.42 -21.75 7.52
CA LEU A 13 -39.62 -20.77 6.44
C LEU A 13 -39.28 -19.33 6.92
N PHE A 14 -39.55 -19.00 8.18
CA PHE A 14 -39.20 -17.68 8.76
C PHE A 14 -37.68 -17.52 8.97
N LEU A 15 -36.99 -18.57 9.41
CA LEU A 15 -35.53 -18.55 9.52
C LEU A 15 -34.82 -18.44 8.14
N ALA A 16 -35.36 -19.11 7.11
CA ALA A 16 -34.81 -19.01 5.75
C ALA A 16 -35.07 -17.61 5.15
N ILE A 17 -36.21 -16.99 5.40
CA ILE A 17 -36.51 -15.63 4.89
C ILE A 17 -35.65 -14.56 5.60
N VAL A 18 -35.39 -14.70 6.90
CA VAL A 18 -34.54 -13.77 7.65
C VAL A 18 -33.06 -13.94 7.22
N ALA A 19 -32.59 -15.16 7.00
CA ALA A 19 -31.24 -15.40 6.47
C ALA A 19 -31.07 -14.86 5.03
N PHE A 20 -32.07 -15.02 4.17
CA PHE A 20 -32.06 -14.45 2.82
C PHE A 20 -32.11 -12.92 2.81
N ALA A 21 -32.85 -12.32 3.74
CA ALA A 21 -32.92 -10.85 3.85
C ALA A 21 -31.61 -10.26 4.43
N ALA A 22 -30.97 -10.94 5.37
CA ALA A 22 -29.66 -10.55 5.89
C ALA A 22 -28.57 -10.65 4.82
N ASP A 23 -28.50 -11.76 4.08
CA ASP A 23 -27.59 -11.94 2.95
C ASP A 23 -27.84 -10.91 1.83
N ALA A 24 -29.09 -10.61 1.50
CA ALA A 24 -29.43 -9.61 0.49
C ALA A 24 -29.00 -8.20 0.90
N LYS A 25 -29.07 -7.85 2.20
CA LYS A 25 -28.64 -6.55 2.71
C LYS A 25 -27.12 -6.42 2.74
N GLU A 26 -26.41 -7.46 3.13
CA GLU A 26 -24.93 -7.51 3.16
C GLU A 26 -24.33 -7.42 1.75
N ASN A 27 -24.94 -8.05 0.78
CA ASN A 27 -24.56 -7.97 -0.62
C ASN A 27 -24.92 -6.65 -1.32
N ALA A 28 -25.74 -5.80 -0.72
CA ALA A 28 -26.14 -4.50 -1.27
C ALA A 28 -25.16 -3.37 -0.89
N ASP A 29 -24.43 -3.53 0.18
CA ASP A 29 -23.50 -2.55 0.74
C ASP A 29 -22.04 -2.86 0.40
N TRP A 30 -21.16 -1.88 0.65
CA TRP A 30 -19.71 -2.04 0.62
C TRP A 30 -19.14 -1.59 1.98
N ARG A 31 -19.50 -2.35 3.02
CA ARG A 31 -19.28 -1.98 4.43
C ARG A 31 -17.81 -2.04 4.88
N VAL A 32 -16.96 -2.76 4.12
CA VAL A 32 -15.59 -3.05 4.51
C VAL A 32 -14.63 -2.57 3.42
N TYR A 33 -13.53 -1.96 3.84
CA TYR A 33 -12.44 -1.55 2.94
C TYR A 33 -11.98 -2.72 2.05
N LEU A 34 -11.89 -2.49 0.75
CA LEU A 34 -11.58 -3.47 -0.29
C LEU A 34 -12.58 -4.66 -0.37
N GLY A 35 -13.86 -4.39 -0.09
CA GLY A 35 -14.98 -5.28 -0.37
C GLY A 35 -15.38 -6.25 0.74
N GLY A 36 -14.42 -6.70 1.52
CA GLY A 36 -14.63 -7.66 2.59
C GLY A 36 -13.43 -7.72 3.53
N LYS A 37 -13.57 -8.42 4.64
CA LYS A 37 -12.46 -8.69 5.55
C LYS A 37 -11.38 -9.56 4.88
N GLU A 38 -11.75 -10.34 3.87
CA GLU A 38 -10.91 -11.17 3.01
C GLU A 38 -10.06 -10.35 2.02
N ARG A 39 -10.39 -9.08 1.80
CA ARG A 39 -9.73 -8.19 0.83
C ARG A 39 -9.75 -8.71 -0.61
N ASN A 40 -10.78 -9.48 -0.96
CA ASN A 40 -10.89 -10.14 -2.27
C ASN A 40 -11.46 -9.26 -3.38
N LEU A 41 -11.91 -8.02 -3.08
CA LEU A 41 -12.41 -7.06 -4.08
C LEU A 41 -13.47 -7.66 -5.02
N TYR A 42 -14.29 -8.55 -4.49
CA TYR A 42 -15.36 -9.23 -5.19
C TYR A 42 -16.73 -8.76 -4.70
N SER A 43 -17.69 -8.66 -5.61
CA SER A 43 -19.11 -8.45 -5.29
C SER A 43 -19.98 -9.45 -6.01
N SER A 44 -20.99 -9.99 -5.32
CA SER A 44 -22.01 -10.86 -5.90
C SER A 44 -23.05 -10.09 -6.75
N LEU A 45 -22.97 -8.76 -6.83
CA LEU A 45 -23.86 -7.94 -7.63
C LEU A 45 -23.67 -8.23 -9.13
N LYS A 46 -24.80 -8.33 -9.88
CA LYS A 46 -24.83 -8.71 -11.29
C LYS A 46 -25.83 -7.92 -12.15
N GLN A 47 -26.44 -6.87 -11.60
CA GLN A 47 -27.35 -6.03 -12.40
C GLN A 47 -26.59 -5.37 -13.55
N ILE A 48 -25.36 -4.85 -13.28
CA ILE A 48 -24.43 -4.43 -14.32
C ILE A 48 -23.65 -5.67 -14.76
N ASN A 49 -23.77 -6.05 -16.05
CA ASN A 49 -23.24 -7.28 -16.59
C ASN A 49 -22.74 -7.10 -18.03
N ARG A 50 -22.26 -8.18 -18.66
CA ARG A 50 -21.72 -8.18 -20.02
C ARG A 50 -22.67 -7.62 -21.08
N ASP A 51 -23.97 -7.85 -20.93
CA ASP A 51 -24.99 -7.52 -21.94
C ASP A 51 -25.39 -6.05 -21.92
N ASN A 52 -25.20 -5.37 -20.76
CA ASN A 52 -25.68 -4.01 -20.57
C ASN A 52 -24.60 -2.99 -20.20
N VAL A 53 -23.37 -3.42 -19.93
CA VAL A 53 -22.27 -2.53 -19.49
C VAL A 53 -21.96 -1.39 -20.45
N THR A 54 -22.24 -1.56 -21.74
CA THR A 54 -22.07 -0.50 -22.75
C THR A 54 -23.03 0.68 -22.56
N LYS A 55 -24.08 0.50 -21.75
CA LYS A 55 -25.07 1.53 -21.40
C LYS A 55 -24.71 2.29 -20.12
N LEU A 56 -23.57 1.98 -19.47
CA LEU A 56 -23.15 2.71 -18.29
C LEU A 56 -23.02 4.20 -18.55
N GLN A 57 -23.53 4.98 -17.61
CA GLN A 57 -23.43 6.44 -17.63
C GLN A 57 -23.04 6.96 -16.23
N VAL A 58 -22.54 8.19 -16.18
CA VAL A 58 -22.30 8.88 -14.89
C VAL A 58 -23.65 9.16 -14.25
N ALA A 59 -23.85 8.63 -13.04
CA ALA A 59 -25.01 8.91 -12.21
C ALA A 59 -24.87 10.25 -11.48
N TRP A 60 -23.71 10.45 -10.88
CA TRP A 60 -23.36 11.68 -10.18
C TRP A 60 -21.83 11.82 -10.05
N SER A 61 -21.37 13.02 -9.82
CA SER A 61 -20.00 13.33 -9.43
C SER A 61 -20.00 14.28 -8.23
N HIS A 62 -18.98 14.16 -7.38
CA HIS A 62 -18.77 15.03 -6.23
C HIS A 62 -17.33 15.52 -6.19
N GLU A 63 -17.15 16.84 -6.08
CA GLU A 63 -15.84 17.48 -5.95
C GLU A 63 -15.57 17.79 -4.48
N THR A 64 -14.48 17.23 -3.93
CA THR A 64 -14.09 17.47 -2.53
C THR A 64 -13.50 18.87 -2.29
N GLY A 65 -13.10 19.56 -3.37
CA GLY A 65 -12.37 20.83 -3.32
C GLY A 65 -10.88 20.70 -3.00
N ASP A 66 -10.40 19.48 -2.71
CA ASP A 66 -9.00 19.20 -2.43
C ASP A 66 -8.20 18.93 -3.72
N LYS A 67 -6.90 19.26 -3.71
CA LYS A 67 -5.98 19.03 -4.84
C LYS A 67 -4.79 18.19 -4.41
N ALA A 68 -4.99 16.88 -4.21
CA ALA A 68 -3.95 15.94 -3.85
C ALA A 68 -4.27 14.53 -4.36
N GLU A 69 -3.36 13.56 -4.18
CA GLU A 69 -3.63 12.16 -4.52
C GLU A 69 -4.84 11.64 -3.74
N TYR A 70 -5.80 11.07 -4.44
CA TYR A 70 -7.02 10.49 -3.88
C TYR A 70 -7.04 8.99 -4.12
N GLN A 71 -6.72 8.21 -3.11
CA GLN A 71 -6.52 6.77 -3.19
C GLN A 71 -7.58 5.98 -2.42
N ALA A 72 -8.72 6.59 -2.09
CA ALA A 72 -9.71 5.98 -1.22
C ALA A 72 -10.54 4.90 -1.93
N ASN A 73 -10.68 3.74 -1.28
CA ASN A 73 -11.76 2.80 -1.49
C ASN A 73 -12.87 3.17 -0.50
N ASN A 74 -14.02 3.54 -1.03
CA ASN A 74 -15.10 4.14 -0.27
C ASN A 74 -15.95 3.08 0.43
N LEU A 75 -16.50 3.40 1.62
CA LEU A 75 -17.48 2.55 2.27
C LEU A 75 -18.88 2.98 1.90
N ILE A 76 -19.79 2.05 1.72
CA ILE A 76 -21.21 2.29 1.54
C ILE A 76 -21.97 1.44 2.56
N VAL A 77 -22.79 2.12 3.39
CA VAL A 77 -23.56 1.49 4.45
C VAL A 77 -24.95 2.13 4.48
N ASP A 78 -25.97 1.32 4.35
CA ASP A 78 -27.38 1.75 4.43
C ASP A 78 -27.69 2.97 3.53
N GLY A 79 -27.14 2.99 2.29
CA GLY A 79 -27.34 4.07 1.33
C GLY A 79 -26.54 5.35 1.59
N ILE A 80 -25.60 5.33 2.51
CA ILE A 80 -24.67 6.43 2.77
C ILE A 80 -23.25 6.02 2.35
N LEU A 81 -22.60 6.84 1.54
CA LEU A 81 -21.21 6.68 1.14
C LEU A 81 -20.31 7.49 2.07
N TYR A 82 -19.34 6.84 2.68
CA TYR A 82 -18.31 7.46 3.52
C TYR A 82 -16.95 7.43 2.82
N THR A 83 -16.30 8.58 2.75
CA THR A 83 -15.00 8.72 2.11
C THR A 83 -14.06 9.63 2.89
N PRO A 84 -12.77 9.27 3.05
CA PRO A 84 -11.76 10.22 3.45
C PRO A 84 -11.38 11.07 2.23
N THR A 85 -11.30 12.39 2.35
CA THR A 85 -10.86 13.26 1.26
C THR A 85 -9.33 13.39 1.20
N PRO A 86 -8.75 13.86 0.08
CA PRO A 86 -7.33 14.18 0.01
C PRO A 86 -6.87 15.19 1.07
N GLY A 87 -7.77 16.08 1.51
CA GLY A 87 -7.55 17.04 2.60
C GLY A 87 -7.73 16.46 4.00
N ARG A 88 -8.03 15.14 4.12
CA ARG A 88 -8.23 14.37 5.37
C ARG A 88 -9.55 14.64 6.10
N LYS A 89 -10.46 15.32 5.52
CA LYS A 89 -11.83 15.34 6.00
C LYS A 89 -12.46 13.98 5.80
N VAL A 90 -13.49 13.68 6.57
CA VAL A 90 -14.40 12.56 6.27
C VAL A 90 -15.71 13.16 5.80
N VAL A 91 -16.17 12.71 4.64
CA VAL A 91 -17.42 13.17 4.04
C VAL A 91 -18.40 12.00 3.96
N ALA A 92 -19.63 12.22 4.38
CA ALA A 92 -20.74 11.32 4.13
C ALA A 92 -21.63 11.89 3.04
N LEU A 93 -21.89 11.08 2.03
CA LEU A 93 -22.72 11.42 0.89
C LEU A 93 -23.95 10.52 0.83
N ASP A 94 -25.03 11.03 0.29
CA ASP A 94 -26.12 10.18 -0.19
C ASP A 94 -25.60 9.33 -1.37
N ALA A 95 -25.65 8.02 -1.24
CA ALA A 95 -25.03 7.13 -2.21
C ALA A 95 -25.79 7.09 -3.57
N ALA A 96 -27.04 7.48 -3.64
CA ALA A 96 -27.82 7.56 -4.87
C ALA A 96 -27.56 8.84 -5.64
N THR A 97 -27.26 9.96 -4.95
CA THR A 97 -27.24 11.30 -5.57
C THR A 97 -25.90 12.03 -5.46
N GLY A 98 -24.99 11.59 -4.59
CA GLY A 98 -23.73 12.27 -4.30
C GLY A 98 -23.89 13.54 -3.43
N ALA A 99 -25.10 13.82 -2.91
CA ALA A 99 -25.35 14.97 -2.06
C ALA A 99 -24.69 14.81 -0.68
N VAL A 100 -24.07 15.88 -0.18
CA VAL A 100 -23.40 15.87 1.13
C VAL A 100 -24.43 15.78 2.25
N ARG A 101 -24.26 14.78 3.12
CA ARG A 101 -25.01 14.61 4.37
C ARG A 101 -24.34 15.34 5.53
N TRP A 102 -23.05 15.10 5.70
CA TRP A 102 -22.22 15.78 6.68
C TRP A 102 -20.73 15.72 6.28
N THR A 103 -19.94 16.61 6.88
CA THR A 103 -18.48 16.65 6.74
C THR A 103 -17.85 16.83 8.11
N TRP A 104 -16.93 15.95 8.47
CA TRP A 104 -16.05 16.10 9.61
C TRP A 104 -14.69 16.61 9.16
N ASP A 105 -14.14 17.62 9.88
CA ASP A 105 -12.85 18.23 9.57
C ASP A 105 -11.92 18.11 10.78
N PRO A 106 -10.83 17.29 10.70
CA PRO A 106 -9.90 17.11 11.81
C PRO A 106 -9.20 18.39 12.25
N ALA A 107 -9.14 19.43 11.42
CA ALA A 107 -8.55 20.72 11.78
C ALA A 107 -9.35 21.45 12.88
N LYS A 108 -10.59 21.05 13.11
CA LYS A 108 -11.46 21.59 14.16
C LYS A 108 -11.30 20.87 15.50
N GLU A 109 -10.67 19.67 15.49
CA GLU A 109 -10.54 18.80 16.66
C GLU A 109 -9.13 18.86 17.32
N GLY A 110 -8.28 19.82 16.93
CA GLY A 110 -6.96 19.99 17.55
C GLY A 110 -5.78 20.00 16.56
N PRO A 111 -4.53 19.85 17.01
CA PRO A 111 -3.31 20.12 16.22
C PRO A 111 -2.99 19.07 15.16
N GLY A 112 -3.96 18.49 14.50
CA GLY A 112 -3.82 17.46 13.47
C GLY A 112 -3.52 18.01 12.07
N ARG A 113 -2.57 18.96 11.91
CA ARG A 113 -2.16 19.46 10.60
C ARG A 113 -1.08 18.58 9.98
N GLY A 114 -1.35 18.01 8.84
CA GLY A 114 -0.38 17.28 8.06
C GLY A 114 -1.06 16.61 6.85
N ARG A 115 -0.35 16.41 5.74
CA ARG A 115 -0.86 15.71 4.55
C ARG A 115 -0.44 14.25 4.62
N ALA A 116 -1.36 13.31 4.91
CA ALA A 116 -1.13 11.88 4.74
C ALA A 116 -2.12 11.34 3.73
N ARG A 117 -1.74 10.30 3.01
CA ARG A 117 -2.68 9.53 2.21
C ARG A 117 -3.55 8.74 3.15
N GLN A 118 -4.85 8.76 2.90
CA GLN A 118 -5.79 7.91 3.60
C GLN A 118 -6.54 7.08 2.54
N ARG A 119 -6.43 5.76 2.65
CA ARG A 119 -6.96 4.85 1.63
C ARG A 119 -8.37 4.35 1.93
N GLY A 120 -8.88 4.62 3.11
CA GLY A 120 -10.22 4.21 3.50
C GLY A 120 -10.50 4.44 4.97
N LEU A 121 -11.65 3.97 5.40
CA LEU A 121 -12.19 4.07 6.74
C LEU A 121 -12.50 2.68 7.29
N VAL A 122 -12.75 2.55 8.60
CA VAL A 122 -13.29 1.33 9.20
C VAL A 122 -14.69 1.64 9.72
N TYR A 123 -15.66 0.85 9.30
CA TYR A 123 -16.99 0.84 9.88
C TYR A 123 -17.12 -0.37 10.81
N TRP A 124 -17.71 -0.15 11.96
CA TRP A 124 -18.05 -1.19 12.92
C TRP A 124 -19.47 -1.01 13.41
N GLU A 125 -20.16 -2.10 13.59
CA GLU A 125 -21.50 -2.19 14.14
C GLU A 125 -21.54 -3.40 15.08
N ASN A 126 -22.18 -3.27 16.24
CA ASN A 126 -22.38 -4.41 17.13
C ASN A 126 -23.40 -5.40 16.53
N GLU A 127 -23.39 -6.64 17.01
CA GLU A 127 -24.26 -7.70 16.47
C GLU A 127 -25.76 -7.38 16.59
N GLU A 128 -26.13 -6.55 17.56
CA GLU A 128 -27.52 -6.12 17.80
C GLU A 128 -27.93 -4.94 16.90
N GLY A 129 -26.99 -4.33 16.15
CA GLY A 129 -27.24 -3.22 15.23
C GLY A 129 -27.50 -1.86 15.87
N GLY A 130 -27.42 -1.74 17.20
CA GLY A 130 -27.74 -0.52 17.95
C GLY A 130 -26.56 0.43 18.14
N GLU A 131 -25.33 -0.07 18.10
CA GLU A 131 -24.11 0.71 18.29
C GLU A 131 -23.26 0.69 17.03
N ARG A 132 -22.90 1.87 16.53
CA ARG A 132 -22.16 2.04 15.26
C ARG A 132 -21.02 3.03 15.42
N ARG A 133 -19.88 2.75 14.76
CA ARG A 133 -18.70 3.63 14.79
C ARG A 133 -18.02 3.66 13.43
N LEU A 134 -17.50 4.83 13.08
CA LEU A 134 -16.66 5.05 11.92
C LEU A 134 -15.27 5.49 12.40
N PHE A 135 -14.22 4.71 12.11
CA PHE A 135 -12.86 5.02 12.55
C PHE A 135 -12.06 5.63 11.42
N THR A 136 -11.28 6.67 11.76
CA THR A 136 -10.39 7.37 10.84
C THR A 136 -9.08 7.75 11.53
N GLY A 137 -7.96 7.57 10.83
CA GLY A 137 -6.62 7.92 11.34
C GLY A 137 -6.11 9.21 10.72
N VAL A 138 -5.76 10.21 11.55
CA VAL A 138 -5.21 11.48 11.09
C VAL A 138 -4.01 11.87 11.94
N ALA A 139 -2.85 12.13 11.30
CA ALA A 139 -1.64 12.63 11.97
C ALA A 139 -1.20 11.85 13.21
N GLY A 140 -1.35 10.53 13.18
CA GLY A 140 -0.97 9.66 14.31
C GLY A 140 -2.01 9.58 15.43
N VAL A 141 -3.21 10.06 15.17
CA VAL A 141 -4.36 9.96 16.07
C VAL A 141 -5.48 9.17 15.37
N LEU A 142 -6.08 8.24 16.06
CA LEU A 142 -7.25 7.50 15.61
C LEU A 142 -8.50 8.07 16.30
N PHE A 143 -9.48 8.48 15.50
CA PHE A 143 -10.76 9.02 15.96
C PHE A 143 -11.88 8.00 15.76
N ALA A 144 -12.86 8.02 16.66
CA ALA A 144 -14.14 7.36 16.50
C ALA A 144 -15.25 8.39 16.25
N LEU A 145 -15.96 8.23 15.13
CA LEU A 145 -17.04 9.13 14.71
C LEU A 145 -18.36 8.36 14.73
N ASP A 146 -19.44 9.08 15.05
CA ASP A 146 -20.79 8.60 14.82
C ASP A 146 -21.12 8.63 13.33
N PRO A 147 -21.46 7.50 12.69
CA PRO A 147 -21.69 7.46 11.24
C PRO A 147 -22.88 8.30 10.78
N GLY A 148 -23.90 8.49 11.64
CA GLY A 148 -25.09 9.25 11.30
C GLY A 148 -24.88 10.76 11.26
N SER A 149 -24.01 11.29 12.12
CA SER A 149 -23.83 12.73 12.31
C SER A 149 -22.42 13.24 12.02
N GLY A 150 -21.42 12.36 11.93
CA GLY A 150 -20.01 12.72 11.81
C GLY A 150 -19.40 13.30 13.09
N LYS A 151 -20.12 13.32 14.20
CA LYS A 151 -19.62 13.81 15.48
C LYS A 151 -18.64 12.83 16.11
N VAL A 152 -17.63 13.36 16.81
CA VAL A 152 -16.67 12.55 17.57
C VAL A 152 -17.36 11.87 18.75
N ILE A 153 -17.19 10.57 18.91
CA ILE A 153 -17.72 9.77 20.02
C ILE A 153 -16.76 9.92 21.22
N LYS A 154 -17.14 10.71 22.20
CA LYS A 154 -16.28 11.15 23.31
C LYS A 154 -15.80 10.04 24.24
N ASP A 155 -16.55 8.94 24.32
CA ASP A 155 -16.23 7.79 25.19
C ASP A 155 -15.10 6.92 24.65
N PHE A 156 -14.61 7.19 23.42
CA PHE A 156 -13.51 6.46 22.83
C PHE A 156 -12.16 7.12 23.17
N GLY A 157 -11.35 6.47 23.99
CA GLY A 157 -10.03 6.95 24.41
C GLY A 157 -10.09 8.25 25.20
N GLU A 158 -9.27 9.24 24.82
CA GLU A 158 -9.26 10.57 25.39
C GLU A 158 -10.04 11.50 24.46
N GLU A 159 -11.21 11.97 24.92
CA GLU A 159 -12.09 12.88 24.17
C GLU A 159 -12.40 12.42 22.73
N GLY A 160 -12.62 11.11 22.55
CA GLY A 160 -13.00 10.50 21.26
C GLY A 160 -11.83 10.08 20.39
N SER A 161 -10.63 9.98 20.95
CA SER A 161 -9.44 9.63 20.19
C SER A 161 -8.38 8.88 20.99
N ILE A 162 -7.50 8.15 20.27
CA ILE A 162 -6.30 7.53 20.81
C ILE A 162 -5.07 7.91 19.99
N LYS A 163 -3.92 8.09 20.67
CA LYS A 163 -2.64 8.39 20.02
C LYS A 163 -1.98 7.10 19.54
N LEU A 164 -1.76 6.99 18.24
CA LEU A 164 -1.11 5.84 17.62
C LEU A 164 0.42 6.01 17.46
N GLY A 165 0.92 7.24 17.55
CA GLY A 165 2.33 7.56 17.40
C GLY A 165 2.85 7.66 15.95
N SER A 166 2.18 7.06 14.98
CA SER A 166 2.47 7.18 13.54
C SER A 166 1.20 7.24 12.71
N GLY A 167 1.31 7.75 11.46
CA GLY A 167 0.16 7.87 10.59
C GLY A 167 -0.44 6.52 10.18
N LEU A 168 -1.76 6.44 10.11
CA LEU A 168 -2.50 5.31 9.60
C LEU A 168 -2.91 5.59 8.14
N ASN A 169 -2.18 5.04 7.17
CA ASN A 169 -2.44 5.25 5.74
C ASN A 169 -3.55 4.34 5.18
N THR A 170 -3.69 3.15 5.76
CA THR A 170 -4.75 2.19 5.43
C THR A 170 -5.56 1.89 6.67
N PRO A 171 -6.85 1.68 6.52
CA PRO A 171 -7.70 1.30 7.64
C PRO A 171 -7.31 -0.08 8.18
N GLY A 172 -7.59 -0.31 9.44
CA GLY A 172 -7.48 -1.61 10.06
C GLY A 172 -8.57 -2.58 9.62
N VAL A 173 -8.75 -3.62 10.42
CA VAL A 173 -9.84 -4.59 10.29
C VAL A 173 -10.47 -4.85 11.65
N THR A 174 -11.79 -5.05 11.68
CA THR A 174 -12.51 -5.37 12.91
C THR A 174 -12.69 -6.86 13.09
N TYR A 175 -12.44 -7.37 14.30
CA TYR A 175 -12.78 -8.71 14.72
C TYR A 175 -13.59 -8.63 16.01
N LYS A 176 -14.90 -8.92 15.94
CA LYS A 176 -15.83 -8.67 17.05
C LYS A 176 -15.69 -7.22 17.54
N ASP A 177 -15.40 -7.03 18.83
CA ASP A 177 -15.22 -5.72 19.47
C ASP A 177 -13.74 -5.23 19.44
N LEU A 178 -12.92 -5.76 18.57
CA LEU A 178 -11.54 -5.36 18.39
C LEU A 178 -11.32 -4.65 17.06
N LEU A 179 -10.64 -3.51 17.10
CA LEU A 179 -10.06 -2.86 15.93
C LEU A 179 -8.57 -3.21 15.86
N ILE A 180 -8.18 -3.98 14.85
CA ILE A 180 -6.80 -4.42 14.62
C ILE A 180 -6.17 -3.48 13.60
N VAL A 181 -5.07 -2.82 13.99
CA VAL A 181 -4.32 -1.88 13.15
C VAL A 181 -2.85 -2.26 13.10
N GLY A 182 -2.23 -1.99 11.96
CA GLY A 182 -0.80 -2.16 11.76
C GLY A 182 -0.08 -0.84 11.65
N GLY A 183 1.24 -0.88 11.76
CA GLY A 183 2.10 0.26 11.47
C GLY A 183 2.14 1.36 12.50
N VAL A 184 1.69 1.09 13.69
CA VAL A 184 1.63 2.08 14.77
C VAL A 184 2.98 2.19 15.48
N GLY A 185 3.54 3.43 15.52
CA GLY A 185 4.70 3.75 16.34
C GLY A 185 6.03 3.28 15.76
N GLY A 186 6.56 3.87 14.72
CA GLY A 186 7.95 3.83 14.19
C GLY A 186 8.79 2.54 14.25
N LYS A 187 8.52 1.69 15.22
CA LYS A 187 9.22 0.41 15.45
C LYS A 187 8.43 -0.82 14.96
N GLY A 188 7.40 -0.61 14.15
CA GLY A 188 6.59 -1.71 13.62
C GLY A 188 5.91 -2.55 14.70
N ALA A 189 4.58 -2.55 14.73
CA ALA A 189 3.79 -3.44 15.55
C ALA A 189 2.39 -3.60 14.96
N VAL A 190 1.75 -4.72 15.26
CA VAL A 190 0.31 -4.91 15.08
C VAL A 190 -0.35 -4.80 16.45
N ARG A 191 -1.43 -4.04 16.54
CA ARG A 191 -2.15 -3.80 17.80
C ARG A 191 -3.63 -3.98 17.63
N ALA A 192 -4.30 -4.42 18.67
CA ALA A 192 -5.74 -4.40 18.75
C ALA A 192 -6.20 -3.47 19.87
N TYR A 193 -7.23 -2.72 19.56
CA TYR A 193 -7.89 -1.82 20.46
C TYR A 193 -9.35 -2.22 20.59
N ASP A 194 -9.91 -2.04 21.78
CA ASP A 194 -11.32 -2.17 22.01
C ASP A 194 -12.07 -1.06 21.24
N VAL A 195 -13.07 -1.43 20.45
CA VAL A 195 -13.79 -0.46 19.58
C VAL A 195 -14.62 0.55 20.36
N ARG A 196 -15.02 0.23 21.60
CA ARG A 196 -15.82 1.13 22.45
C ARG A 196 -14.95 2.08 23.24
N THR A 197 -13.93 1.56 23.89
CA THR A 197 -13.14 2.30 24.87
C THR A 197 -11.81 2.82 24.32
N GLY A 198 -11.32 2.30 23.19
CA GLY A 198 -9.97 2.59 22.69
C GLY A 198 -8.84 1.94 23.50
N ALA A 199 -9.15 1.12 24.50
CA ALA A 199 -8.14 0.43 25.30
C ALA A 199 -7.36 -0.59 24.45
N GLN A 200 -6.01 -0.57 24.55
CA GLN A 200 -5.19 -1.57 23.86
C GLN A 200 -5.38 -2.93 24.53
N ARG A 201 -5.78 -3.92 23.73
CA ARG A 201 -6.05 -5.30 24.17
C ARG A 201 -4.84 -6.20 24.01
N TRP A 202 -4.11 -6.08 22.89
CA TRP A 202 -2.89 -6.81 22.64
C TRP A 202 -1.95 -6.06 21.67
N ILE A 203 -0.68 -6.48 21.67
CA ILE A 203 0.36 -6.01 20.76
C ILE A 203 1.20 -7.19 20.28
N PHE A 204 1.57 -7.20 19.00
CA PHE A 204 2.59 -8.06 18.40
C PHE A 204 3.72 -7.19 17.88
N HIS A 205 4.95 -7.40 18.36
CA HIS A 205 6.12 -6.65 17.91
C HIS A 205 6.67 -7.22 16.62
N LEU A 206 6.72 -6.42 15.56
CA LEU A 206 7.30 -6.82 14.28
C LEU A 206 8.84 -6.77 14.30
N ILE A 207 9.44 -5.97 15.19
CA ILE A 207 10.85 -6.04 15.52
C ILE A 207 10.94 -6.73 16.88
N PRO A 208 11.35 -8.01 16.92
CA PRO A 208 11.27 -8.81 18.13
C PRO A 208 12.16 -8.31 19.26
N ARG A 209 11.70 -8.44 20.49
CA ARG A 209 12.42 -8.15 21.71
C ARG A 209 13.08 -9.40 22.29
N PRO A 210 14.00 -9.29 23.27
CA PRO A 210 14.60 -10.45 23.92
C PRO A 210 13.54 -11.45 24.41
N GLY A 211 13.68 -12.71 24.01
CA GLY A 211 12.75 -13.78 24.33
C GLY A 211 11.56 -13.93 23.38
N GLU A 212 11.36 -13.01 22.43
CA GLU A 212 10.31 -13.13 21.40
C GLU A 212 10.85 -13.87 20.16
N LEU A 213 9.97 -14.57 19.45
CA LEU A 213 10.26 -15.28 18.20
C LEU A 213 10.92 -14.33 17.18
N GLY A 214 12.03 -14.77 16.59
CA GLY A 214 12.77 -14.02 15.56
C GLY A 214 13.80 -13.04 16.11
N TYR A 215 13.97 -12.91 17.41
CA TYR A 215 14.97 -12.00 18.01
C TYR A 215 16.39 -12.27 17.54
N ASP A 216 16.76 -13.51 17.37
CA ASP A 216 18.06 -13.99 16.91
C ASP A 216 18.34 -13.72 15.42
N THR A 217 17.31 -13.33 14.66
CA THR A 217 17.46 -12.91 13.25
C THR A 217 17.92 -11.45 13.09
N TRP A 218 18.16 -10.77 14.21
CA TRP A 218 18.61 -9.39 14.30
C TRP A 218 19.89 -9.29 15.11
N PRO A 219 20.70 -8.23 14.92
CA PRO A 219 21.77 -7.93 15.88
C PRO A 219 21.19 -7.70 17.28
N LYS A 220 21.95 -8.09 18.29
CA LYS A 220 21.60 -7.84 19.69
C LYS A 220 21.18 -6.37 19.88
N ASP A 221 20.06 -6.16 20.59
CA ASP A 221 19.52 -4.83 20.89
C ASP A 221 19.03 -4.01 19.69
N ALA A 222 18.90 -4.60 18.48
CA ALA A 222 18.37 -3.92 17.30
C ALA A 222 16.98 -3.30 17.56
N TYR A 223 16.12 -3.96 18.33
CA TYR A 223 14.80 -3.46 18.71
C TYR A 223 14.79 -2.08 19.36
N LYS A 224 15.94 -1.62 19.91
CA LYS A 224 16.07 -0.29 20.49
C LYS A 224 16.11 0.81 19.43
N ASN A 225 16.69 0.53 18.25
CA ASN A 225 16.99 1.53 17.24
C ASN A 225 16.44 1.22 15.82
N ALA A 226 16.13 -0.05 15.52
CA ALA A 226 15.57 -0.44 14.25
C ALA A 226 14.16 0.13 14.06
N THR A 227 13.82 0.42 12.81
CA THR A 227 12.54 0.97 12.38
C THR A 227 12.09 0.28 11.09
N GLY A 228 10.94 0.64 10.58
CA GLY A 228 10.35 -0.01 9.41
C GLY A 228 9.32 -1.07 9.80
N LEU A 229 9.17 -2.10 8.97
CA LEU A 229 8.27 -3.25 9.13
C LEU A 229 6.77 -2.91 9.21
N MET A 230 6.38 -1.65 9.03
CA MET A 230 4.97 -1.23 9.13
C MET A 230 4.11 -1.93 8.07
N PRO A 231 2.98 -2.59 8.42
CA PRO A 231 2.02 -3.09 7.45
C PRO A 231 1.16 -1.96 6.89
N TRP A 232 1.77 -1.13 6.05
CA TRP A 232 1.17 0.09 5.49
C TRP A 232 0.09 -0.17 4.42
N CYS A 233 -0.01 -1.40 3.94
CA CYS A 233 -0.97 -1.81 2.91
C CYS A 233 -2.30 -2.34 3.47
N GLY A 234 -2.38 -2.61 4.79
CA GLY A 234 -3.57 -3.14 5.45
C GLY A 234 -3.46 -4.63 5.78
N GLN A 235 -4.51 -5.16 6.40
CA GLN A 235 -4.61 -6.54 6.87
C GLN A 235 -5.89 -7.19 6.32
N SER A 236 -5.87 -8.52 6.22
CA SER A 236 -7.03 -9.35 5.92
C SER A 236 -7.42 -10.17 7.15
N LEU A 237 -8.66 -10.58 7.24
CA LEU A 237 -9.17 -11.37 8.36
C LEU A 237 -10.01 -12.54 7.87
N ASP A 238 -9.67 -13.74 8.32
CA ASP A 238 -10.58 -14.88 8.33
C ASP A 238 -11.41 -14.83 9.62
N GLU A 239 -12.60 -14.29 9.51
CA GLU A 239 -13.47 -14.07 10.66
C GLU A 239 -13.91 -15.38 11.30
N ARG A 240 -14.18 -16.41 10.48
CA ARG A 240 -14.60 -17.73 10.95
C ARG A 240 -13.53 -18.42 11.81
N ARG A 241 -12.26 -18.27 11.40
CA ARG A 241 -11.12 -18.84 12.15
C ARG A 241 -10.56 -17.90 13.21
N GLY A 242 -10.92 -16.62 13.18
CA GLY A 242 -10.34 -15.61 14.05
C GLY A 242 -8.85 -15.38 13.78
N VAL A 243 -8.45 -15.36 12.52
CA VAL A 243 -7.04 -15.20 12.11
C VAL A 243 -6.88 -13.93 11.26
N VAL A 244 -6.01 -13.02 11.70
CA VAL A 244 -5.61 -11.84 10.92
C VAL A 244 -4.30 -12.11 10.18
N TYR A 245 -4.28 -11.79 8.88
CA TYR A 245 -3.12 -11.90 8.00
C TYR A 245 -2.54 -10.51 7.76
N VAL A 246 -1.22 -10.39 7.94
CA VAL A 246 -0.49 -9.13 7.91
C VAL A 246 0.66 -9.24 6.93
N ALA A 247 0.76 -8.29 6.01
CA ALA A 247 1.90 -8.14 5.10
C ALA A 247 2.78 -6.97 5.57
N THR A 248 4.08 -7.18 5.71
CA THR A 248 5.00 -6.21 6.29
C THR A 248 5.95 -5.60 5.27
N LYS A 249 6.47 -4.40 5.58
CA LYS A 249 7.46 -3.72 4.75
C LYS A 249 8.90 -4.06 5.16
N THR A 250 9.83 -3.56 4.36
CA THR A 250 11.28 -3.58 4.56
C THR A 250 11.71 -2.98 5.90
N ALA A 251 12.79 -3.51 6.48
CA ALA A 251 13.48 -2.92 7.61
C ALA A 251 14.29 -1.70 7.18
N GLU A 252 14.27 -0.63 7.97
CA GLU A 252 15.02 0.58 7.69
C GLU A 252 16.43 0.58 8.34
N PRO A 253 17.43 1.20 7.68
CA PRO A 253 17.41 1.84 6.35
C PRO A 253 17.30 0.82 5.21
N ASP A 254 16.60 1.23 4.12
CA ASP A 254 16.17 0.31 3.07
C ASP A 254 17.31 -0.25 2.20
N PHE A 255 18.36 0.55 1.90
CA PHE A 255 19.35 0.22 0.85
C PHE A 255 20.74 -0.15 1.37
N TYR A 256 20.95 -0.07 2.68
CA TYR A 256 22.18 -0.49 3.36
C TYR A 256 21.84 -1.10 4.71
N GLY A 257 22.12 -2.40 4.85
CA GLY A 257 21.79 -3.20 6.03
C GLY A 257 22.97 -3.50 6.94
N GLY A 258 24.16 -2.88 6.76
CA GLY A 258 25.38 -3.19 7.52
C GLY A 258 25.25 -3.03 9.05
N GLN A 259 24.19 -2.37 9.53
CA GLN A 259 23.87 -2.25 10.96
C GLN A 259 22.76 -3.19 11.42
N ARG A 260 22.16 -3.96 10.52
CA ARG A 260 21.04 -4.86 10.79
C ARG A 260 21.24 -6.25 10.19
N HIS A 261 22.47 -6.80 10.25
CA HIS A 261 22.77 -8.14 9.74
C HIS A 261 21.77 -9.18 10.24
N GLY A 262 21.55 -10.23 9.45
CA GLY A 262 20.58 -11.29 9.70
C GLY A 262 19.36 -11.19 8.80
N ALA A 263 18.44 -12.15 8.88
CA ALA A 263 17.24 -12.20 8.04
C ALA A 263 16.24 -11.08 8.33
N ASN A 264 16.29 -10.46 9.51
CA ASN A 264 15.45 -9.36 9.98
C ASN A 264 13.95 -9.72 10.05
N LEU A 265 13.60 -10.86 10.66
CA LEU A 265 12.20 -11.17 10.93
C LEU A 265 11.57 -10.08 11.83
N PHE A 266 10.38 -9.61 11.52
CA PHE A 266 9.40 -10.01 10.51
C PHE A 266 9.32 -9.01 9.34
N ALA A 267 10.43 -8.50 8.84
CA ALA A 267 10.42 -7.69 7.62
C ALA A 267 9.98 -8.55 6.42
N ASN A 268 9.30 -7.92 5.45
CA ASN A 268 8.89 -8.52 4.17
C ASN A 268 8.22 -9.90 4.33
N SER A 269 7.36 -10.02 5.34
CA SER A 269 6.74 -11.28 5.73
C SER A 269 5.22 -11.23 5.64
N VAL A 270 4.62 -12.38 5.32
CA VAL A 270 3.20 -12.64 5.59
C VAL A 270 3.13 -13.31 6.95
N LEU A 271 2.33 -12.76 7.86
CA LEU A 271 2.11 -13.32 9.19
C LEU A 271 0.64 -13.67 9.35
N ALA A 272 0.37 -14.78 10.03
CA ALA A 272 -0.94 -15.16 10.55
C ALA A 272 -0.91 -15.03 12.08
N LEU A 273 -1.79 -14.19 12.61
CA LEU A 273 -1.91 -13.96 14.05
C LEU A 273 -3.34 -14.30 14.50
N ASN A 274 -3.49 -14.82 15.71
CA ASN A 274 -4.80 -14.96 16.33
C ASN A 274 -5.42 -13.59 16.57
N ALA A 275 -6.56 -13.30 15.98
CA ALA A 275 -7.19 -11.99 16.00
C ALA A 275 -7.64 -11.54 17.39
N ALA A 276 -7.99 -12.48 18.28
CA ALA A 276 -8.43 -12.20 19.64
C ALA A 276 -7.26 -11.88 20.59
N THR A 277 -6.07 -12.48 20.36
CA THR A 277 -4.97 -12.46 21.33
C THR A 277 -3.65 -11.88 20.81
N GLY A 278 -3.53 -11.71 19.49
CA GLY A 278 -2.28 -11.32 18.84
C GLY A 278 -1.19 -12.40 18.81
N LYS A 279 -1.49 -13.62 19.27
CA LYS A 279 -0.51 -14.71 19.27
C LYS A 279 -0.17 -15.13 17.85
N HIS A 280 1.13 -15.34 17.59
CA HIS A 280 1.65 -15.85 16.33
C HIS A 280 1.13 -17.28 16.06
N ILE A 281 0.73 -17.54 14.80
CA ILE A 281 0.31 -18.86 14.31
C ILE A 281 1.37 -19.37 13.34
N TRP A 282 1.59 -18.68 12.23
CA TRP A 282 2.64 -18.95 11.26
C TRP A 282 3.12 -17.66 10.55
N HIS A 283 4.26 -17.73 9.90
CA HIS A 283 4.75 -16.69 9.01
C HIS A 283 5.55 -17.29 7.86
N PHE A 284 5.68 -16.51 6.80
CA PHE A 284 6.62 -16.77 5.71
C PHE A 284 7.31 -15.47 5.32
N GLN A 285 8.65 -15.45 5.34
CA GLN A 285 9.42 -14.29 4.90
C GLN A 285 9.64 -14.36 3.39
N ILE A 286 9.08 -13.40 2.66
CA ILE A 286 9.11 -13.34 1.19
C ILE A 286 10.40 -12.71 0.65
N VAL A 287 11.04 -11.85 1.42
CA VAL A 287 12.36 -11.31 1.10
C VAL A 287 13.23 -11.32 2.35
N HIS A 288 14.35 -12.02 2.30
CA HIS A 288 15.33 -12.07 3.37
C HIS A 288 16.24 -10.85 3.31
N HIS A 289 16.49 -10.20 4.44
CA HIS A 289 17.42 -9.07 4.55
C HIS A 289 17.26 -8.06 3.42
N ASP A 290 16.04 -7.56 3.21
CA ASP A 290 15.72 -6.70 2.07
C ASP A 290 16.58 -5.42 2.05
N LEU A 291 17.24 -5.18 0.91
CA LEU A 291 18.06 -4.01 0.60
C LEU A 291 17.51 -3.19 -0.58
N LEU A 292 16.26 -3.44 -0.99
CA LEU A 292 15.74 -2.96 -2.28
C LEU A 292 14.33 -2.38 -2.21
N ASP A 293 13.85 -2.04 -0.98
CA ASP A 293 12.49 -1.52 -0.77
C ASP A 293 11.42 -2.45 -1.38
N LYS A 294 11.61 -3.78 -1.22
CA LYS A 294 10.68 -4.81 -1.72
C LYS A 294 9.52 -5.07 -0.74
N ASP A 295 8.96 -4.02 -0.18
CA ASP A 295 7.76 -4.07 0.65
C ASP A 295 6.71 -5.02 0.08
N LEU A 296 5.96 -5.71 0.93
CA LEU A 296 4.72 -6.34 0.48
C LEU A 296 3.67 -5.24 0.31
N PRO A 297 3.28 -4.93 -0.96
CA PRO A 297 2.62 -3.66 -1.26
C PRO A 297 1.11 -3.67 -1.01
N CYS A 298 0.51 -4.86 -0.91
CA CYS A 298 -0.94 -5.05 -0.81
C CYS A 298 -1.30 -5.98 0.34
N PRO A 299 -2.53 -5.88 0.88
CA PRO A 299 -2.98 -6.85 1.89
C PRO A 299 -3.05 -8.25 1.28
N PRO A 300 -2.82 -9.30 2.08
CA PRO A 300 -3.04 -10.67 1.63
C PRO A 300 -4.49 -10.87 1.21
N VAL A 301 -4.75 -11.54 0.08
CA VAL A 301 -6.09 -11.83 -0.42
C VAL A 301 -6.49 -13.23 0.02
N LEU A 302 -7.64 -13.35 0.69
CA LEU A 302 -8.17 -14.65 1.09
C LEU A 302 -9.11 -15.19 0.02
N VAL A 303 -8.87 -16.42 -0.41
CA VAL A 303 -9.59 -17.10 -1.50
C VAL A 303 -9.66 -18.60 -1.24
N THR A 304 -10.70 -19.25 -1.73
CA THR A 304 -10.78 -20.72 -1.73
C THR A 304 -10.44 -21.24 -3.12
N VAL A 305 -9.51 -22.19 -3.21
CA VAL A 305 -9.05 -22.77 -4.48
C VAL A 305 -9.19 -24.28 -4.47
N THR A 306 -9.24 -24.88 -5.66
CA THR A 306 -9.16 -26.33 -5.83
C THR A 306 -7.73 -26.72 -6.20
N HIS A 307 -6.98 -27.28 -5.27
CA HIS A 307 -5.61 -27.72 -5.50
C HIS A 307 -5.49 -29.22 -5.31
N LYS A 308 -4.96 -29.95 -6.32
CA LYS A 308 -4.84 -31.42 -6.32
C LYS A 308 -6.16 -32.12 -5.98
N GLY A 309 -7.27 -31.60 -6.54
CA GLY A 309 -8.62 -32.16 -6.34
C GLY A 309 -9.28 -31.85 -4.99
N LYS A 310 -8.65 -31.04 -4.13
CA LYS A 310 -9.19 -30.65 -2.82
C LYS A 310 -9.44 -29.15 -2.76
N LYS A 311 -10.54 -28.74 -2.13
CA LYS A 311 -10.75 -27.34 -1.78
C LYS A 311 -9.83 -26.94 -0.64
N ILE A 312 -9.05 -25.88 -0.83
CA ILE A 312 -8.13 -25.32 0.14
C ILE A 312 -8.46 -23.85 0.31
N ASP A 313 -8.67 -23.43 1.55
CA ASP A 313 -8.73 -22.05 1.91
C ASP A 313 -7.30 -21.49 1.88
N ALA A 314 -7.04 -20.59 0.96
CA ALA A 314 -5.71 -20.07 0.67
C ALA A 314 -5.59 -18.58 0.99
N VAL A 315 -4.35 -18.13 1.16
CA VAL A 315 -3.97 -16.72 1.18
C VAL A 315 -2.98 -16.46 0.05
N ALA A 316 -3.30 -15.48 -0.80
CA ALA A 316 -2.48 -15.07 -1.93
C ALA A 316 -1.82 -13.71 -1.64
N GLN A 317 -0.48 -13.65 -1.73
CA GLN A 317 0.31 -12.45 -1.50
C GLN A 317 1.03 -12.01 -2.76
N GLY A 318 0.64 -10.86 -3.27
CA GLY A 318 1.32 -10.18 -4.38
C GLY A 318 2.53 -9.39 -3.91
N THR A 319 3.52 -9.21 -4.78
CA THR A 319 4.81 -8.59 -4.45
C THR A 319 5.22 -7.49 -5.42
N LYS A 320 6.06 -6.55 -4.96
CA LYS A 320 6.67 -5.51 -5.82
C LYS A 320 7.50 -6.10 -6.97
N HIS A 321 8.09 -7.27 -6.79
CA HIS A 321 8.86 -7.94 -7.84
C HIS A 321 8.02 -8.84 -8.76
N GLY A 322 6.67 -8.70 -8.70
CA GLY A 322 5.76 -9.34 -9.65
C GLY A 322 5.59 -10.83 -9.47
N LEU A 323 5.97 -11.39 -8.33
CA LEU A 323 5.70 -12.78 -7.95
C LEU A 323 4.43 -12.84 -7.10
N LEU A 324 3.72 -13.95 -7.19
CA LEU A 324 2.52 -14.23 -6.43
C LEU A 324 2.73 -15.50 -5.61
N PHE A 325 2.76 -15.34 -4.28
CA PHE A 325 2.88 -16.45 -3.33
C PHE A 325 1.50 -16.89 -2.86
N VAL A 326 1.25 -18.19 -2.78
CA VAL A 326 -0.03 -18.74 -2.36
C VAL A 326 0.19 -19.82 -1.32
N PHE A 327 -0.40 -19.61 -0.14
CA PHE A 327 -0.23 -20.49 1.02
C PHE A 327 -1.57 -21.07 1.47
N ASN A 328 -1.53 -22.24 2.07
CA ASN A 328 -2.63 -22.73 2.88
C ASN A 328 -2.84 -21.75 4.06
N ARG A 329 -4.03 -21.23 4.22
CA ARG A 329 -4.41 -20.21 5.18
C ARG A 329 -4.23 -20.65 6.64
N GLU A 330 -4.37 -21.94 6.91
CA GLU A 330 -4.30 -22.50 8.27
C GLU A 330 -2.86 -22.81 8.69
N THR A 331 -2.07 -23.38 7.75
CA THR A 331 -0.75 -23.94 8.08
C THR A 331 0.42 -23.06 7.63
N GLY A 332 0.21 -22.15 6.68
CA GLY A 332 1.28 -21.39 6.03
C GLY A 332 2.08 -22.19 5.02
N GLU A 333 1.73 -23.46 4.75
CA GLU A 333 2.39 -24.24 3.71
C GLU A 333 2.11 -23.68 2.33
N PRO A 334 3.14 -23.50 1.47
CA PRO A 334 2.94 -23.04 0.11
C PRO A 334 2.20 -24.11 -0.73
N LEU A 335 1.27 -23.66 -1.60
CA LEU A 335 0.54 -24.57 -2.48
C LEU A 335 1.45 -25.16 -3.58
N TRP A 336 2.45 -24.42 -4.00
CA TRP A 336 3.49 -24.86 -4.94
C TRP A 336 4.86 -24.67 -4.30
N PRO A 337 5.86 -25.48 -4.68
CA PRO A 337 7.21 -25.37 -4.15
C PRO A 337 7.77 -23.96 -4.31
N ILE A 338 8.49 -23.51 -3.29
CA ILE A 338 9.25 -22.27 -3.29
C ILE A 338 10.73 -22.66 -3.28
N GLU A 339 11.51 -22.09 -4.21
CA GLU A 339 12.93 -22.35 -4.39
C GLU A 339 13.74 -21.19 -3.84
N GLU A 340 14.73 -21.49 -3.01
CA GLU A 340 15.77 -20.54 -2.62
C GLU A 340 16.77 -20.41 -3.76
N ARG A 341 16.79 -19.25 -4.43
CA ARG A 341 17.70 -18.99 -5.56
C ARG A 341 18.82 -18.03 -5.18
N PRO A 342 20.06 -18.31 -5.58
CA PRO A 342 21.20 -17.43 -5.32
C PRO A 342 20.97 -16.02 -5.87
N VAL A 343 21.42 -15.01 -5.12
CA VAL A 343 21.41 -13.59 -5.52
C VAL A 343 22.81 -12.99 -5.34
N PRO A 344 23.15 -11.88 -6.04
CA PRO A 344 24.46 -11.27 -5.93
C PRO A 344 24.80 -10.82 -4.50
N ALA A 345 26.03 -11.02 -4.10
CA ALA A 345 26.58 -10.44 -2.88
C ALA A 345 26.81 -8.93 -3.05
N SER A 346 26.72 -8.16 -1.95
CA SER A 346 27.06 -6.74 -1.96
C SER A 346 28.59 -6.54 -1.96
N ASP A 347 29.05 -5.51 -2.68
CA ASP A 347 30.43 -5.02 -2.68
C ASP A 347 30.65 -3.85 -1.69
N LEU A 348 29.61 -3.43 -0.99
CA LEU A 348 29.68 -2.36 0.00
C LEU A 348 30.31 -2.87 1.30
N GLU A 349 31.30 -2.13 1.81
CA GLU A 349 31.96 -2.45 3.07
C GLU A 349 30.95 -2.53 4.23
N GLY A 350 31.00 -3.62 5.00
CA GLY A 350 30.13 -3.84 6.15
C GLY A 350 28.74 -4.40 5.80
N GLU A 351 28.34 -4.47 4.52
CA GLU A 351 27.08 -5.10 4.11
C GLU A 351 27.25 -6.63 4.02
N LYS A 352 26.20 -7.35 4.41
CA LYS A 352 26.10 -8.81 4.27
C LYS A 352 24.73 -9.15 3.69
N ALA A 353 24.61 -8.98 2.38
CA ALA A 353 23.41 -9.39 1.64
C ALA A 353 23.08 -10.86 1.92
N TRP A 354 21.77 -11.18 2.02
CA TRP A 354 21.35 -12.57 2.18
C TRP A 354 21.68 -13.36 0.90
N PRO A 355 22.24 -14.58 0.99
CA PRO A 355 22.80 -15.27 -0.18
C PRO A 355 21.75 -15.78 -1.17
N THR A 356 20.51 -15.98 -0.72
CA THR A 356 19.41 -16.51 -1.53
C THR A 356 18.13 -15.72 -1.30
N GLN A 357 17.18 -15.84 -2.23
CA GLN A 357 15.84 -15.31 -2.07
C GLN A 357 14.80 -16.34 -2.53
N PRO A 358 13.59 -16.35 -1.93
CA PRO A 358 12.55 -17.32 -2.26
C PRO A 358 11.81 -16.97 -3.56
N PHE A 359 11.65 -17.94 -4.44
CA PHE A 359 10.93 -17.85 -5.70
C PHE A 359 9.87 -18.95 -5.78
N PRO A 360 8.58 -18.62 -5.88
CA PRO A 360 7.54 -19.62 -6.10
C PRO A 360 7.67 -20.21 -7.50
N THR A 361 7.50 -21.53 -7.63
CA THR A 361 7.52 -22.20 -8.93
C THR A 361 6.26 -21.95 -9.74
N LYS A 362 5.16 -21.61 -9.06
CA LYS A 362 3.86 -21.22 -9.61
C LYS A 362 3.16 -20.22 -8.67
N PRO A 363 2.33 -19.32 -9.20
CA PRO A 363 2.19 -18.96 -10.62
C PRO A 363 3.50 -18.44 -11.23
N PRO A 364 3.63 -18.41 -12.58
CA PRO A 364 4.78 -17.79 -13.22
C PRO A 364 4.82 -16.27 -12.92
N PRO A 365 5.98 -15.62 -13.01
CA PRO A 365 6.10 -14.18 -12.80
C PRO A 365 5.13 -13.40 -13.69
N LEU A 366 4.44 -12.42 -13.11
CA LEU A 366 3.44 -11.60 -13.81
C LEU A 366 4.05 -10.44 -14.60
N MET A 367 5.35 -10.19 -14.39
CA MET A 367 6.15 -9.21 -15.12
C MET A 367 7.51 -9.79 -15.47
N ARG A 368 8.21 -9.13 -16.40
CA ARG A 368 9.60 -9.46 -16.71
C ARG A 368 10.45 -9.38 -15.45
N GLN A 369 11.36 -10.33 -15.26
CA GLN A 369 12.21 -10.42 -14.07
C GLN A 369 13.63 -9.89 -14.31
N LYS A 370 13.97 -9.59 -15.55
CA LYS A 370 15.28 -9.08 -15.95
C LYS A 370 15.12 -8.08 -17.09
N TYR A 371 15.93 -7.05 -17.08
CA TYR A 371 16.10 -6.13 -18.20
C TYR A 371 17.31 -6.59 -19.01
N THR A 372 17.13 -6.82 -20.31
CA THR A 372 18.17 -7.21 -21.27
C THR A 372 18.24 -6.20 -22.41
N GLU A 373 19.27 -6.28 -23.27
CA GLU A 373 19.36 -5.45 -24.47
C GLU A 373 18.11 -5.59 -25.37
N ALA A 374 17.52 -6.81 -25.42
CA ALA A 374 16.28 -7.06 -26.16
C ALA A 374 15.06 -6.32 -25.60
N ASP A 375 15.15 -5.79 -24.38
CA ASP A 375 14.10 -5.02 -23.72
C ASP A 375 14.27 -3.50 -23.87
N ALA A 376 15.32 -3.03 -24.56
CA ALA A 376 15.55 -1.61 -24.79
C ALA A 376 14.32 -0.96 -25.46
N SER A 377 14.00 0.29 -25.07
CA SER A 377 12.90 1.04 -25.63
C SER A 377 12.92 1.02 -27.17
N ASN A 378 11.76 0.87 -27.79
CA ASN A 378 11.60 0.81 -29.25
C ASN A 378 10.63 1.87 -29.80
N ILE A 379 10.46 2.96 -29.05
CA ILE A 379 9.56 4.06 -29.41
C ILE A 379 10.10 4.83 -30.63
N SER A 380 11.41 4.99 -30.70
CA SER A 380 12.13 5.52 -31.86
C SER A 380 13.51 4.86 -31.97
N GLN A 381 14.15 4.97 -33.14
CA GLN A 381 15.52 4.46 -33.34
C GLN A 381 16.53 5.16 -32.41
N LYS A 382 16.39 6.48 -32.21
CA LYS A 382 17.24 7.25 -31.30
C LYS A 382 17.09 6.76 -29.86
N THR A 383 15.86 6.64 -29.36
CA THR A 383 15.54 6.14 -28.02
C THR A 383 16.10 4.74 -27.81
N HIS A 384 15.97 3.89 -28.81
CA HIS A 384 16.50 2.52 -28.79
C HIS A 384 18.03 2.53 -28.57
N GLN A 385 18.77 3.32 -29.36
CA GLN A 385 20.23 3.39 -29.25
C GLN A 385 20.66 3.94 -27.88
N LEU A 386 20.03 5.02 -27.40
CA LEU A 386 20.33 5.61 -26.08
C LEU A 386 20.09 4.63 -24.93
N THR A 387 19.03 3.83 -25.01
CA THR A 387 18.75 2.81 -23.98
C THR A 387 19.73 1.64 -24.05
N LEU A 388 20.15 1.21 -25.25
CA LEU A 388 21.21 0.20 -25.42
C LEU A 388 22.54 0.68 -24.85
N ASP A 389 22.93 1.92 -25.11
CA ASP A 389 24.20 2.47 -24.61
C ASP A 389 24.18 2.57 -23.08
N ARG A 390 23.03 2.90 -22.48
CA ARG A 390 22.91 2.98 -21.03
C ARG A 390 22.98 1.62 -20.36
N ILE A 391 22.32 0.58 -20.89
CA ILE A 391 22.33 -0.76 -20.26
C ILE A 391 23.73 -1.41 -20.27
N LYS A 392 24.59 -1.05 -21.23
CA LYS A 392 25.96 -1.52 -21.29
C LYS A 392 26.81 -1.05 -20.12
N VAL A 393 26.55 0.17 -19.63
CA VAL A 393 27.30 0.78 -18.50
C VAL A 393 26.58 0.64 -17.17
N SER A 394 25.27 0.40 -17.17
CA SER A 394 24.43 0.22 -15.97
C SER A 394 23.66 -1.11 -16.10
N PRO A 395 24.30 -2.26 -15.94
CA PRO A 395 23.66 -3.56 -16.17
C PRO A 395 22.57 -3.87 -15.16
N ASN A 396 21.63 -4.75 -15.55
CA ASN A 396 20.63 -5.32 -14.64
C ASN A 396 21.01 -6.74 -14.22
N PHE A 397 20.91 -7.02 -12.91
CA PHE A 397 21.22 -8.32 -12.32
C PHE A 397 19.97 -9.12 -11.89
N GLY A 398 18.81 -8.79 -12.44
CA GLY A 398 17.54 -9.42 -12.09
C GLY A 398 16.82 -8.69 -10.95
N PRO A 399 15.86 -9.35 -10.26
CA PRO A 399 14.98 -8.68 -9.29
C PRO A 399 15.65 -8.30 -7.96
N PHE A 400 16.83 -8.87 -7.67
CA PHE A 400 17.58 -8.65 -6.44
C PHE A 400 19.05 -8.28 -6.71
N PRO A 401 19.33 -7.15 -7.40
CA PRO A 401 20.71 -6.66 -7.52
C PRO A 401 21.21 -6.22 -6.14
N ALA A 402 22.48 -6.50 -5.82
CA ALA A 402 23.06 -5.91 -4.62
C ALA A 402 23.26 -4.39 -4.82
N PRO A 403 22.89 -3.53 -3.86
CA PRO A 403 23.26 -2.13 -3.89
C PRO A 403 24.77 -1.94 -3.97
N SER A 404 25.24 -1.02 -4.84
CA SER A 404 26.65 -0.78 -5.15
C SER A 404 26.89 0.72 -5.38
N LEU A 405 28.16 1.14 -5.30
CA LEU A 405 28.59 2.48 -5.76
C LEU A 405 28.46 2.64 -7.28
N ASN A 406 28.53 1.52 -8.01
CA ASN A 406 28.27 1.50 -9.44
C ASN A 406 26.77 1.54 -9.70
N GLU A 407 26.34 2.38 -10.66
CA GLU A 407 24.95 2.43 -11.05
C GLU A 407 24.50 1.14 -11.72
N THR A 408 23.34 0.63 -11.33
CA THR A 408 22.69 -0.54 -11.95
C THR A 408 21.24 -0.21 -12.31
N VAL A 409 20.71 -0.88 -13.35
CA VAL A 409 19.29 -0.85 -13.64
C VAL A 409 18.56 -1.72 -12.64
N MET A 410 17.66 -1.12 -11.88
CA MET A 410 16.73 -1.80 -10.97
C MET A 410 15.48 -2.22 -11.73
N PHE A 411 15.32 -3.52 -11.97
CA PHE A 411 14.14 -4.06 -12.63
C PHE A 411 13.87 -5.49 -12.17
N PRO A 412 12.71 -5.82 -11.65
CA PRO A 412 11.55 -4.94 -11.31
C PRO A 412 11.89 -3.74 -10.43
N GLY A 413 11.29 -2.59 -10.74
CA GLY A 413 11.62 -1.31 -10.11
C GLY A 413 11.12 -1.12 -8.68
N PHE A 414 11.39 0.05 -8.09
CA PHE A 414 11.06 0.35 -6.69
C PHE A 414 9.55 0.54 -6.45
N ASP A 415 8.82 1.18 -7.37
CA ASP A 415 7.35 1.28 -7.24
C ASP A 415 6.71 -0.12 -7.25
N GLY A 416 7.35 -1.06 -7.97
CA GLY A 416 6.93 -2.44 -8.01
C GLY A 416 6.00 -2.78 -9.17
N GLY A 417 5.87 -4.08 -9.43
CA GLY A 417 4.91 -4.63 -10.39
C GLY A 417 3.50 -4.55 -9.83
N MET A 418 3.29 -5.11 -8.64
CA MET A 418 2.04 -4.95 -7.92
C MET A 418 2.12 -3.77 -6.96
N GLU A 419 0.96 -3.16 -6.72
CA GLU A 419 0.80 -1.94 -5.94
C GLU A 419 -0.25 -2.12 -4.84
N TRP A 420 -0.39 -1.09 -3.98
CA TRP A 420 -1.25 -1.09 -2.80
C TRP A 420 -2.73 -1.39 -3.05
N GLY A 421 -3.22 -1.21 -4.27
CA GLY A 421 -4.59 -1.56 -4.65
C GLY A 421 -4.89 -3.04 -4.57
N GLY A 422 -3.86 -3.87 -4.57
CA GLY A 422 -3.97 -5.32 -4.49
C GLY A 422 -4.60 -5.95 -5.72
N GLY A 423 -4.94 -7.23 -5.58
CA GLY A 423 -5.68 -7.98 -6.58
C GLY A 423 -7.07 -8.35 -6.11
N ALA A 424 -7.97 -8.55 -7.05
CA ALA A 424 -9.30 -9.09 -6.79
C ALA A 424 -9.30 -10.61 -6.99
N ALA A 425 -10.11 -11.33 -6.21
CA ALA A 425 -10.27 -12.78 -6.40
C ALA A 425 -11.75 -13.15 -6.39
N ASP A 426 -12.18 -13.91 -7.38
CA ASP A 426 -13.55 -14.40 -7.46
C ASP A 426 -13.73 -15.78 -6.83
N PRO A 427 -14.97 -16.25 -6.62
CA PRO A 427 -15.26 -17.58 -6.06
C PRO A 427 -14.78 -18.76 -6.91
N ASP A 428 -14.44 -18.53 -8.18
CA ASP A 428 -13.89 -19.55 -9.08
C ASP A 428 -12.39 -19.76 -8.85
N GLY A 429 -11.77 -18.99 -7.94
CA GLY A 429 -10.34 -19.05 -7.62
C GLY A 429 -9.47 -18.33 -8.64
N ILE A 430 -10.02 -17.39 -9.41
CA ILE A 430 -9.26 -16.56 -10.35
C ILE A 430 -8.86 -15.26 -9.66
N TYR A 431 -7.57 -14.91 -9.76
CA TYR A 431 -6.97 -13.70 -9.21
C TYR A 431 -6.68 -12.70 -10.31
N TYR A 432 -7.21 -11.50 -10.20
CA TYR A 432 -7.07 -10.41 -11.19
C TYR A 432 -6.22 -9.31 -10.60
N VAL A 433 -5.19 -8.90 -11.33
CA VAL A 433 -4.24 -7.89 -10.84
C VAL A 433 -3.62 -7.07 -11.96
N ASN A 434 -3.47 -5.78 -11.71
CA ASN A 434 -2.73 -4.88 -12.59
C ASN A 434 -1.25 -4.84 -12.21
N ILE A 435 -0.40 -4.73 -13.24
CA ILE A 435 1.07 -4.82 -13.11
C ILE A 435 1.72 -3.63 -13.80
N ASN A 436 2.76 -3.08 -13.18
CA ASN A 436 3.65 -2.06 -13.72
C ASN A 436 4.99 -2.65 -14.18
N GLU A 437 5.52 -2.16 -15.30
CA GLU A 437 6.87 -2.45 -15.75
C GLU A 437 7.65 -1.16 -16.01
N MET A 438 8.19 -0.56 -14.94
CA MET A 438 8.98 0.66 -14.95
C MET A 438 10.41 0.37 -14.49
N PRO A 439 11.44 0.60 -15.32
CA PRO A 439 12.83 0.49 -14.89
C PRO A 439 13.24 1.71 -14.05
N TRP A 440 14.13 1.48 -13.09
CA TRP A 440 14.72 2.52 -12.24
C TRP A 440 16.24 2.41 -12.23
N LEU A 441 16.91 3.41 -11.69
CA LEU A 441 18.36 3.41 -11.49
C LEU A 441 18.67 3.32 -10.01
N LEU A 442 19.50 2.34 -9.64
CA LEU A 442 20.00 2.10 -8.29
C LEU A 442 21.47 2.48 -8.24
N GLN A 443 21.84 3.35 -7.31
CA GLN A 443 23.23 3.69 -7.02
C GLN A 443 23.36 4.10 -5.56
N MET A 444 24.39 3.63 -4.90
CA MET A 444 24.78 4.09 -3.57
C MET A 444 25.82 5.19 -3.66
N VAL A 445 25.91 6.00 -2.61
CA VAL A 445 26.94 7.03 -2.48
C VAL A 445 27.58 6.95 -1.10
N GLU A 446 28.87 7.22 -1.02
CA GLU A 446 29.56 7.29 0.26
C GLU A 446 29.10 8.50 1.07
N THR A 447 29.01 8.34 2.39
CA THR A 447 28.68 9.42 3.33
C THR A 447 29.92 10.13 3.88
N ARG A 448 31.10 9.88 3.28
CA ARG A 448 32.37 10.54 3.56
C ARG A 448 32.75 11.45 2.40
N LYS A 449 33.50 12.52 2.66
CA LYS A 449 34.08 13.37 1.60
C LYS A 449 35.20 12.63 0.87
N THR A 450 35.48 13.06 -0.35
CA THR A 450 36.54 12.51 -1.19
C THR A 450 37.95 12.64 -0.58
N ASP A 451 38.16 13.57 0.33
CA ASP A 451 39.41 13.76 1.11
C ASP A 451 39.47 12.88 2.38
N GLY A 452 38.50 11.99 2.58
CA GLY A 452 38.37 11.16 3.77
C GLY A 452 37.81 11.88 4.99
N ALA A 453 37.55 13.19 4.91
CA ALA A 453 36.95 13.92 6.02
C ALA A 453 35.48 13.51 6.20
N ASN A 454 35.04 13.43 7.44
CA ASN A 454 33.64 13.17 7.71
C ASN A 454 32.76 14.34 7.25
N LEU A 455 31.64 14.02 6.60
CA LEU A 455 30.60 15.00 6.35
C LEU A 455 30.15 15.63 7.68
N VAL A 456 29.75 16.89 7.64
CA VAL A 456 29.09 17.51 8.79
C VAL A 456 27.89 16.65 9.19
N ARG A 457 27.73 16.42 10.47
CA ARG A 457 26.71 15.48 11.01
C ARG A 457 25.33 15.69 10.39
N GLY A 458 24.87 16.93 10.24
CA GLY A 458 23.58 17.24 9.66
C GLY A 458 23.47 16.87 8.18
N GLU A 459 24.54 17.07 7.41
CA GLU A 459 24.62 16.69 5.99
C GLU A 459 24.59 15.18 5.83
N ARG A 460 25.41 14.47 6.58
CA ARG A 460 25.45 13.01 6.58
C ARG A 460 24.11 12.39 6.97
N ASP A 461 23.53 12.85 8.09
CA ASP A 461 22.23 12.34 8.53
C ASP A 461 21.12 12.69 7.54
N TYR A 462 21.20 13.85 6.86
CA TYR A 462 20.32 14.22 5.76
C TYR A 462 20.43 13.24 4.57
N MET A 463 21.63 12.92 4.14
CA MET A 463 21.85 11.96 3.04
C MET A 463 21.20 10.62 3.33
N ILE A 464 21.35 10.12 4.56
CA ILE A 464 20.86 8.82 4.98
C ILE A 464 19.32 8.78 5.09
N PHE A 465 18.71 9.81 5.68
CA PHE A 465 17.29 9.80 6.03
C PHE A 465 16.38 10.58 5.07
N CYS A 466 16.93 11.55 4.36
CA CYS A 466 16.14 12.50 3.56
C CYS A 466 16.56 12.53 2.10
N GLY A 467 17.84 12.29 1.81
CA GLY A 467 18.45 12.45 0.48
C GLY A 467 17.81 11.57 -0.57
N ALA A 468 17.41 10.34 -0.23
CA ALA A 468 16.75 9.41 -1.14
C ALA A 468 15.49 10.00 -1.81
N CYS A 469 14.71 10.78 -1.08
CA CYS A 469 13.49 11.39 -1.58
C CYS A 469 13.72 12.82 -2.06
N HIS A 470 14.41 13.64 -1.26
CA HIS A 470 14.55 15.07 -1.51
C HIS A 470 15.78 15.44 -2.36
N GLY A 471 16.53 14.44 -2.85
CA GLY A 471 17.78 14.62 -3.58
C GLY A 471 18.96 14.92 -2.65
N LEU A 472 20.16 14.46 -3.00
CA LEU A 472 21.37 14.77 -2.23
C LEU A 472 21.71 16.26 -2.29
N ASP A 473 21.32 16.93 -3.37
CA ASP A 473 21.43 18.37 -3.60
C ASP A 473 20.25 19.19 -3.04
N ARG A 474 19.30 18.56 -2.39
CA ARG A 474 18.07 19.15 -1.82
C ARG A 474 17.11 19.78 -2.85
N LYS A 475 17.28 19.51 -4.15
CA LYS A 475 16.37 20.03 -5.21
C LYS A 475 15.05 19.28 -5.29
N GLY A 476 14.93 18.15 -4.60
CA GLY A 476 13.75 17.30 -4.65
C GLY A 476 13.65 16.50 -5.96
N ASN A 477 12.54 15.80 -6.10
CA ASN A 477 12.13 15.13 -7.34
C ASN A 477 10.63 15.33 -7.53
N LEU A 478 10.27 16.38 -8.25
CA LEU A 478 8.86 16.78 -8.44
C LEU A 478 8.08 15.73 -9.24
N GLN A 479 8.71 15.05 -10.20
CA GLN A 479 8.09 13.98 -10.97
C GLN A 479 7.71 12.79 -10.07
N ALA A 480 8.57 12.47 -9.10
CA ALA A 480 8.28 11.47 -8.09
C ALA A 480 7.43 12.01 -6.91
N GLY A 481 7.04 13.29 -6.94
CA GLY A 481 6.23 13.93 -5.90
C GLY A 481 7.00 14.32 -4.63
N PHE A 482 8.33 14.43 -4.71
CA PHE A 482 9.18 14.84 -3.60
C PHE A 482 9.55 16.34 -3.75
N PRO A 483 9.12 17.23 -2.84
CA PRO A 483 9.37 18.66 -2.95
C PRO A 483 10.83 19.02 -2.69
N PRO A 484 11.34 20.14 -3.27
CA PRO A 484 12.65 20.68 -2.96
C PRO A 484 12.70 21.19 -1.52
N LEU A 485 13.85 21.02 -0.88
CA LEU A 485 14.15 21.55 0.45
C LEU A 485 15.07 22.78 0.41
N LEU A 486 15.64 23.12 -0.74
CA LEU A 486 16.30 24.42 -0.92
C LEU A 486 15.31 25.55 -0.68
N GLY A 487 15.68 26.52 0.17
CA GLY A 487 14.81 27.64 0.54
C GLY A 487 13.55 27.22 1.31
N ILE A 488 13.55 26.07 1.98
CA ILE A 488 12.38 25.62 2.76
C ILE A 488 12.08 26.56 3.93
N GLY A 489 13.09 27.24 4.48
CA GLY A 489 12.94 28.23 5.54
C GLY A 489 12.08 29.43 5.17
N ASP A 490 12.02 29.78 3.87
CA ASP A 490 11.18 30.87 3.36
C ASP A 490 9.69 30.46 3.28
N ARG A 491 9.41 29.17 3.30
CA ARG A 491 8.07 28.59 3.10
C ARG A 491 7.48 27.96 4.37
N LYS A 492 8.33 27.63 5.34
CA LYS A 492 7.97 26.95 6.58
C LYS A 492 8.87 27.33 7.73
N THR A 493 8.28 27.49 8.89
CA THR A 493 9.03 27.68 10.14
C THR A 493 9.77 26.40 10.54
N ARG A 494 10.82 26.54 11.33
CA ARG A 494 11.56 25.41 11.91
C ARG A 494 10.64 24.44 12.66
N ALA A 495 9.71 24.96 13.43
CA ALA A 495 8.77 24.16 14.20
C ALA A 495 7.84 23.30 13.30
N GLU A 496 7.35 23.87 12.20
CA GLU A 496 6.54 23.13 11.22
C GLU A 496 7.36 22.03 10.53
N ILE A 497 8.62 22.29 10.18
CA ILE A 497 9.50 21.29 9.56
C ILE A 497 9.81 20.18 10.58
N GLU A 498 10.06 20.52 11.83
CA GLU A 498 10.27 19.54 12.89
C GLU A 498 9.04 18.66 13.11
N GLN A 499 7.87 19.26 13.16
CA GLN A 499 6.61 18.53 13.27
C GLN A 499 6.41 17.57 12.09
N ILE A 500 6.63 18.02 10.86
CA ILE A 500 6.54 17.18 9.65
C ILE A 500 7.56 16.04 9.74
N THR A 501 8.78 16.31 10.18
CA THR A 501 9.81 15.28 10.32
C THR A 501 9.45 14.24 11.37
N ARG A 502 8.83 14.63 12.49
CA ARG A 502 8.37 13.71 13.52
C ARG A 502 7.18 12.85 13.07
N GLN A 503 6.19 13.48 12.47
CA GLN A 503 4.88 12.85 12.20
C GLN A 503 4.76 12.29 10.79
N GLY A 504 5.63 12.71 9.89
CA GLY A 504 5.50 12.44 8.47
C GLY A 504 4.47 13.33 7.79
N GLY A 505 4.28 13.11 6.50
CA GLY A 505 3.26 13.85 5.74
C GLY A 505 3.29 13.48 4.26
N GLY A 506 2.15 13.14 3.68
CA GLY A 506 2.07 12.69 2.30
C GLY A 506 2.82 11.36 2.10
N ARG A 507 3.88 11.38 1.28
CA ARG A 507 4.77 10.23 1.08
C ARG A 507 5.90 10.16 2.11
N MET A 508 6.12 11.23 2.85
CA MET A 508 7.22 11.29 3.81
C MET A 508 6.88 10.45 5.05
N PRO A 509 7.70 9.46 5.42
CA PRO A 509 7.52 8.71 6.65
C PRO A 509 7.73 9.63 7.86
N GLY A 510 7.11 9.30 8.99
CA GLY A 510 7.36 9.98 10.27
C GLY A 510 8.58 9.37 10.95
N TYR A 511 9.48 10.22 11.39
CA TYR A 511 10.70 9.82 12.12
C TYR A 511 10.56 10.15 13.62
N ALA A 512 9.42 9.81 14.23
CA ALA A 512 9.15 10.10 15.65
C ALA A 512 10.23 9.54 16.60
N VAL A 513 10.79 8.38 16.27
CA VAL A 513 11.84 7.71 17.08
C VAL A 513 13.26 8.18 16.76
N MET A 514 13.44 9.07 15.77
CA MET A 514 14.75 9.64 15.49
C MET A 514 15.25 10.45 16.70
N PRO A 515 16.47 10.22 17.18
CA PRO A 515 17.03 10.99 18.28
C PRO A 515 17.01 12.50 18.00
N ASP A 516 16.62 13.31 18.98
CA ASP A 516 16.46 14.75 18.81
C ASP A 516 17.73 15.45 18.32
N GLY A 517 18.91 15.00 18.76
CA GLY A 517 20.18 15.51 18.28
C GLY A 517 20.44 15.29 16.78
N LYS A 518 19.99 14.15 16.22
CA LYS A 518 20.06 13.89 14.76
C LYS A 518 19.06 14.79 14.03
N ARG A 519 17.83 14.83 14.51
CA ARG A 519 16.78 15.69 13.90
C ARG A 519 17.21 17.15 13.88
N LYS A 520 17.72 17.67 15.01
CA LYS A 520 18.23 19.04 15.07
C LYS A 520 19.33 19.29 14.05
N ALA A 521 20.30 18.38 13.92
CA ALA A 521 21.41 18.51 12.97
C ALA A 521 20.90 18.52 11.50
N ILE A 522 19.94 17.64 11.15
CA ILE A 522 19.30 17.64 9.81
C ILE A 522 18.58 18.98 9.57
N LEU A 523 17.81 19.45 10.53
CA LEU A 523 17.09 20.72 10.40
C LEU A 523 18.05 21.90 10.23
N ASP A 524 19.15 21.94 10.99
CA ASP A 524 20.19 22.97 10.84
C ASP A 524 20.81 22.94 9.45
N TYR A 525 21.11 21.75 8.91
CA TYR A 525 21.63 21.58 7.54
C TYR A 525 20.61 22.01 6.47
N VAL A 526 19.37 21.58 6.60
CA VAL A 526 18.30 21.88 5.63
C VAL A 526 17.96 23.36 5.61
N LEU A 527 18.02 24.04 6.76
CA LEU A 527 17.77 25.48 6.90
C LEU A 527 19.03 26.34 6.64
N ASN A 528 20.15 25.74 6.24
CA ASN A 528 21.44 26.42 6.05
C ASN A 528 21.95 27.15 7.30
N HIS A 529 21.52 26.74 8.49
CA HIS A 529 22.07 27.28 9.72
C HIS A 529 23.51 26.77 9.90
N LYS A 530 24.47 27.64 10.15
CA LYS A 530 25.82 27.23 10.53
C LYS A 530 25.70 26.38 11.80
N PRO A 531 26.33 25.18 11.85
CA PRO A 531 26.36 24.41 13.08
C PRO A 531 26.97 25.30 14.19
N PRO A 532 26.44 25.29 15.40
CA PRO A 532 27.11 25.95 16.52
C PRO A 532 28.53 25.40 16.59
N SER A 533 29.51 26.29 16.67
CA SER A 533 30.90 25.93 16.92
C SER A 533 30.90 24.97 18.11
N THR A 534 31.41 23.74 17.90
CA THR A 534 31.53 22.76 18.98
C THR A 534 32.15 23.44 20.18
N PRO A 535 31.53 23.41 21.38
CA PRO A 535 32.18 23.90 22.57
C PRO A 535 33.52 23.15 22.73
N ARG A 536 34.61 23.87 22.85
CA ARG A 536 35.89 23.25 23.24
C ARG A 536 35.64 22.42 24.48
N PRO A 537 36.05 21.13 24.53
CA PRO A 537 35.90 20.32 25.72
C PRO A 537 36.54 21.07 26.90
N GLN A 538 35.76 21.29 27.94
CA GLN A 538 36.34 21.80 29.18
C GLN A 538 37.29 20.74 29.73
N PRO A 539 38.51 21.09 30.08
CA PRO A 539 39.43 20.15 30.71
C PRO A 539 38.82 19.60 32.01
N GLY A 540 38.62 18.26 32.07
CA GLY A 540 38.11 17.61 33.29
C GLY A 540 36.65 17.16 33.24
N ALA A 541 35.87 17.48 32.18
CA ALA A 541 34.53 16.87 31.99
C ALA A 541 34.66 15.42 31.52
N PRO A 542 33.94 14.45 32.13
CA PRO A 542 33.92 13.10 31.60
C PRO A 542 33.42 13.17 30.14
N ALA A 543 34.15 12.53 29.21
CA ALA A 543 33.78 12.45 27.84
C ALA A 543 32.31 11.98 27.75
N PRO A 544 31.44 12.65 26.97
CA PRO A 544 30.11 12.16 26.74
C PRO A 544 30.25 10.73 26.23
N GLN A 545 29.60 9.78 26.87
CA GLN A 545 29.51 8.43 26.33
C GLN A 545 28.75 8.53 25.03
N VAL A 546 29.51 8.69 23.97
CA VAL A 546 29.00 8.62 22.59
C VAL A 546 28.71 7.14 22.39
N ILE A 547 27.46 6.75 22.62
CA ILE A 547 26.89 5.55 22.01
C ILE A 547 26.67 5.91 20.53
N ASP A 548 27.73 6.25 19.85
CA ASP A 548 27.73 6.48 18.42
C ASP A 548 28.18 5.16 17.78
N LYS A 549 27.22 4.27 17.58
CA LYS A 549 27.39 3.22 16.58
C LYS A 549 27.70 3.97 15.29
N GLN A 550 28.83 3.65 14.68
CA GLN A 550 29.28 4.29 13.46
C GLN A 550 28.09 4.42 12.48
N PRO A 551 27.83 5.62 11.94
CA PRO A 551 26.74 5.82 11.02
C PRO A 551 26.98 4.94 9.79
N PRO A 552 25.90 4.56 9.05
CA PRO A 552 26.06 3.85 7.80
C PRO A 552 27.03 4.60 6.89
N SER A 553 28.00 3.86 6.34
CA SER A 553 29.03 4.42 5.47
C SER A 553 28.49 4.83 4.10
N TYR A 554 27.28 4.39 3.78
CA TYR A 554 26.63 4.59 2.48
C TYR A 554 25.21 5.11 2.64
N ALA A 555 24.75 5.88 1.65
CA ALA A 555 23.39 6.34 1.49
C ALA A 555 22.88 6.04 0.08
N PHE A 556 21.57 5.90 -0.07
CA PHE A 556 20.93 5.70 -1.35
C PHE A 556 20.97 7.00 -2.19
N GLY A 557 21.39 6.91 -3.45
CA GLY A 557 21.53 8.05 -4.37
C GLY A 557 20.22 8.66 -4.86
N GLY A 558 19.08 8.12 -4.43
CA GLY A 558 17.74 8.64 -4.69
C GLY A 558 16.91 7.80 -5.67
N PHE A 559 15.60 7.96 -5.57
CA PHE A 559 14.64 7.29 -6.45
C PHE A 559 14.65 7.94 -7.82
N ARG A 560 15.32 7.31 -8.79
CA ARG A 560 15.46 7.79 -10.16
C ARG A 560 14.78 6.81 -11.13
N ARG A 561 13.63 7.21 -11.68
CA ARG A 561 13.01 6.49 -12.80
C ARG A 561 13.94 6.56 -14.00
N TRP A 562 14.13 5.45 -14.68
CA TRP A 562 14.81 5.48 -15.94
C TRP A 562 13.79 5.70 -17.06
N LEU A 563 13.71 6.96 -17.48
CA LEU A 563 12.92 7.40 -18.62
C LEU A 563 13.84 7.55 -19.83
N ASP A 564 13.28 7.36 -21.01
CA ASP A 564 13.94 7.65 -22.27
C ASP A 564 13.98 9.16 -22.55
N ASP A 565 14.56 9.56 -23.68
CA ASP A 565 14.71 10.95 -24.07
C ASP A 565 13.39 11.64 -24.48
N GLU A 566 12.33 10.87 -24.66
CA GLU A 566 10.96 11.36 -24.89
C GLU A 566 10.11 11.39 -23.60
N GLY A 567 10.66 10.90 -22.47
CA GLY A 567 10.00 10.92 -21.15
C GLY A 567 9.14 9.68 -20.87
N TYR A 568 9.21 8.65 -21.68
CA TYR A 568 8.54 7.36 -21.46
C TYR A 568 9.47 6.39 -20.71
N PRO A 569 8.92 5.27 -20.16
CA PRO A 569 9.75 4.24 -19.57
C PRO A 569 10.83 3.74 -20.55
N ALA A 570 12.09 3.75 -20.13
CA ALA A 570 13.23 3.34 -20.96
C ALA A 570 13.29 1.83 -21.19
N ILE A 571 12.17 1.22 -21.45
CA ILE A 571 11.98 -0.20 -21.75
C ILE A 571 10.88 -0.34 -22.80
N LYS A 572 11.00 -1.32 -23.69
CA LYS A 572 9.92 -1.56 -24.64
C LYS A 572 8.61 -1.96 -23.94
N PRO A 573 7.45 -1.56 -24.47
CA PRO A 573 6.15 -1.97 -23.94
C PRO A 573 6.01 -3.52 -23.83
N PRO A 574 5.02 -4.01 -23.02
CA PRO A 574 4.02 -3.23 -22.29
C PRO A 574 4.53 -2.63 -20.99
N TRP A 575 4.09 -1.41 -20.66
CA TRP A 575 4.42 -0.73 -19.37
C TRP A 575 3.38 -0.94 -18.29
N GLY A 576 2.16 -1.29 -18.70
CA GLY A 576 1.05 -1.63 -17.82
C GLY A 576 0.23 -2.77 -18.38
N THR A 577 -0.14 -3.73 -17.54
CA THR A 577 -0.98 -4.88 -17.91
C THR A 577 -2.00 -5.20 -16.82
N LEU A 578 -3.12 -5.82 -17.25
CA LEU A 578 -4.08 -6.49 -16.39
C LEU A 578 -3.97 -8.00 -16.64
N ASN A 579 -3.91 -8.76 -15.56
CA ASN A 579 -3.65 -10.20 -15.60
C ASN A 579 -4.76 -10.96 -14.87
N ALA A 580 -5.17 -12.11 -15.39
CA ALA A 580 -5.99 -13.10 -14.69
C ALA A 580 -5.14 -14.34 -14.45
N VAL A 581 -5.05 -14.75 -13.19
CA VAL A 581 -4.28 -15.91 -12.74
C VAL A 581 -5.24 -16.94 -12.14
N ASP A 582 -5.26 -18.11 -12.70
CA ASP A 582 -6.00 -19.23 -12.13
C ASP A 582 -5.21 -19.83 -10.97
N LEU A 583 -5.64 -19.56 -9.75
CA LEU A 583 -5.01 -20.06 -8.53
C LEU A 583 -5.30 -21.54 -8.26
N ASN A 584 -6.17 -22.18 -9.02
CA ASN A 584 -6.38 -23.63 -8.92
C ASN A 584 -5.24 -24.40 -9.61
N SER A 585 -4.81 -23.90 -10.76
CA SER A 585 -3.74 -24.49 -11.58
C SER A 585 -2.37 -23.81 -11.42
N GLY A 586 -2.36 -22.58 -10.91
CA GLY A 586 -1.18 -21.74 -10.83
C GLY A 586 -0.71 -21.26 -12.22
N GLN A 587 -1.64 -20.97 -13.16
CA GLN A 587 -1.33 -20.52 -14.51
C GLN A 587 -1.93 -19.14 -14.79
N ILE A 588 -1.29 -18.36 -15.65
CA ILE A 588 -1.88 -17.13 -16.17
C ILE A 588 -2.96 -17.55 -17.21
N LYS A 589 -4.21 -17.16 -16.94
CA LYS A 589 -5.35 -17.42 -17.84
C LYS A 589 -5.31 -16.48 -19.03
N TRP A 590 -5.08 -15.19 -18.77
CA TRP A 590 -4.84 -14.18 -19.78
C TRP A 590 -4.06 -12.98 -19.22
N LYS A 591 -3.41 -12.24 -20.12
CA LYS A 591 -2.68 -11.00 -19.83
C LYS A 591 -2.98 -10.02 -20.97
N VAL A 592 -3.48 -8.82 -20.63
CA VAL A 592 -3.84 -7.78 -21.59
C VAL A 592 -3.19 -6.45 -21.23
N ILE A 593 -3.04 -5.58 -22.20
CA ILE A 593 -2.47 -4.24 -22.00
C ILE A 593 -3.47 -3.37 -21.23
N LEU A 594 -2.96 -2.60 -20.25
CA LEU A 594 -3.74 -1.69 -19.41
C LEU A 594 -3.21 -0.26 -19.54
N GLY A 595 -4.03 0.61 -20.11
CA GLY A 595 -3.70 2.01 -20.36
C GLY A 595 -3.11 2.27 -21.75
N GLU A 596 -3.01 3.55 -22.11
CA GLU A 596 -2.59 4.00 -23.42
C GLU A 596 -1.99 5.40 -23.33
N TYR A 597 -0.94 5.65 -24.07
CA TYR A 597 -0.48 7.00 -24.40
C TYR A 597 -1.01 7.35 -25.79
N SER A 598 -2.06 8.15 -25.84
CA SER A 598 -2.77 8.49 -27.09
C SER A 598 -1.87 9.15 -28.14
N GLU A 599 -0.86 9.91 -27.69
CA GLU A 599 0.16 10.54 -28.54
C GLU A 599 1.07 9.51 -29.22
N LEU A 600 1.36 8.38 -28.59
CA LEU A 600 2.11 7.28 -29.21
C LEU A 600 1.25 6.50 -30.17
N THR A 601 0.00 6.24 -29.82
CA THR A 601 -0.97 5.58 -30.71
C THR A 601 -1.22 6.41 -31.99
N ALA A 602 -1.29 7.74 -31.85
CA ALA A 602 -1.40 8.65 -33.00
C ALA A 602 -0.16 8.61 -33.93
N ARG A 603 1.01 8.20 -33.41
CA ARG A 603 2.24 7.96 -34.18
C ARG A 603 2.29 6.56 -34.83
N GLY A 604 1.24 5.76 -34.69
CA GLY A 604 1.17 4.38 -35.20
C GLY A 604 1.81 3.33 -34.30
N ILE A 605 2.20 3.68 -33.06
CA ILE A 605 2.71 2.73 -32.07
C ILE A 605 1.52 2.04 -31.40
N PRO A 606 1.48 0.70 -31.32
CA PRO A 606 0.39 -0.01 -30.64
C PRO A 606 0.21 0.44 -29.19
N PRO A 607 -0.97 0.24 -28.56
CA PRO A 607 -1.17 0.55 -27.15
C PRO A 607 -0.05 -0.02 -26.28
N THR A 608 0.56 0.86 -25.46
CA THR A 608 1.76 0.53 -24.71
C THR A 608 1.47 0.08 -23.28
N GLY A 609 0.24 0.30 -22.80
CA GLY A 609 0.01 0.36 -21.36
C GLY A 609 0.58 1.63 -20.75
N THR A 610 0.15 1.94 -19.52
CA THR A 610 0.72 3.05 -18.75
C THR A 610 1.08 2.58 -17.35
N GLU A 611 1.86 3.36 -16.62
CA GLU A 611 1.90 3.21 -15.17
C GLU A 611 0.48 3.23 -14.60
N ASN A 612 0.23 2.36 -13.62
CA ASN A 612 -1.09 2.19 -13.05
C ASN A 612 -1.01 2.01 -11.53
N TYR A 613 -1.93 2.66 -10.81
CA TYR A 613 -2.00 2.68 -9.36
C TYR A 613 -3.46 2.56 -8.91
N GLY A 614 -3.74 1.73 -7.93
CA GLY A 614 -5.08 1.29 -7.58
C GLY A 614 -5.27 -0.18 -7.92
N GLY A 615 -6.45 -0.72 -7.74
CA GLY A 615 -6.74 -2.14 -7.98
C GLY A 615 -8.02 -2.37 -8.77
N PRO A 616 -8.24 -3.58 -9.26
CA PRO A 616 -9.48 -3.99 -9.93
C PRO A 616 -10.58 -4.30 -8.92
N LEU A 617 -11.83 -4.17 -9.34
CA LEU A 617 -13.02 -4.69 -8.69
C LEU A 617 -13.67 -5.73 -9.61
N VAL A 618 -13.99 -6.91 -9.10
CA VAL A 618 -14.65 -7.99 -9.86
C VAL A 618 -16.07 -8.21 -9.37
N THR A 619 -17.00 -8.49 -10.30
CA THR A 619 -18.40 -8.75 -9.95
C THR A 619 -18.94 -10.04 -10.55
N ALA A 620 -20.01 -10.58 -9.94
CA ALA A 620 -20.76 -11.72 -10.46
C ALA A 620 -21.40 -11.43 -11.82
N GLY A 621 -21.50 -10.15 -12.25
CA GLY A 621 -21.90 -9.75 -13.59
C GLY A 621 -20.89 -10.10 -14.70
N GLY A 622 -19.77 -10.73 -14.34
CA GLY A 622 -18.71 -11.15 -15.26
C GLY A 622 -17.76 -10.02 -15.67
N LEU A 623 -17.66 -8.99 -14.86
CA LEU A 623 -16.97 -7.74 -15.16
C LEU A 623 -15.83 -7.45 -14.21
N ILE A 624 -14.80 -6.76 -14.74
CA ILE A 624 -13.70 -6.16 -13.97
C ILE A 624 -13.73 -4.66 -14.19
N PHE A 625 -13.85 -3.88 -13.13
CA PHE A 625 -13.83 -2.42 -13.16
C PHE A 625 -12.49 -1.90 -12.64
N ILE A 626 -11.86 -0.98 -13.38
CA ILE A 626 -10.56 -0.41 -12.99
C ILE A 626 -10.35 1.00 -13.56
N GLY A 627 -9.84 1.92 -12.73
CA GLY A 627 -9.39 3.25 -13.17
C GLY A 627 -7.89 3.31 -13.38
N ALA A 628 -7.15 3.15 -12.33
CA ALA A 628 -5.69 2.97 -12.14
C ALA A 628 -4.72 3.71 -13.07
N THR A 629 -5.03 3.91 -14.36
CA THR A 629 -4.12 4.27 -15.44
C THR A 629 -3.81 5.77 -15.52
N ALA A 630 -2.59 6.11 -15.98
CA ALA A 630 -2.16 7.49 -16.17
C ALA A 630 -2.94 8.24 -17.27
N ASP A 631 -3.65 7.52 -18.14
CA ASP A 631 -4.47 8.09 -19.20
C ASP A 631 -5.88 8.52 -18.75
N GLU A 632 -6.13 8.59 -17.44
CA GLU A 632 -7.38 9.10 -16.85
C GLU A 632 -8.64 8.37 -17.34
N THR A 633 -8.52 7.09 -17.69
CA THR A 633 -9.62 6.33 -18.28
C THR A 633 -10.10 5.22 -17.33
N PHE A 634 -11.37 5.27 -16.99
CA PHE A 634 -12.06 4.15 -16.33
C PHE A 634 -12.45 3.11 -17.38
N ARG A 635 -12.10 1.85 -17.11
CA ARG A 635 -12.34 0.72 -18.02
C ARG A 635 -13.12 -0.38 -17.35
N VAL A 636 -13.93 -1.06 -18.14
CA VAL A 636 -14.59 -2.31 -17.75
C VAL A 636 -14.17 -3.41 -18.71
N PHE A 637 -13.67 -4.49 -18.13
CA PHE A 637 -13.21 -5.66 -18.86
C PHE A 637 -14.14 -6.85 -18.66
N ASP A 638 -14.23 -7.71 -19.64
CA ASP A 638 -14.78 -9.05 -19.49
C ASP A 638 -13.82 -9.91 -18.66
N LYS A 639 -14.29 -10.49 -17.57
CA LYS A 639 -13.43 -11.26 -16.66
C LYS A 639 -12.87 -12.56 -17.25
N GLU A 640 -13.54 -13.13 -18.27
CA GLU A 640 -13.12 -14.39 -18.87
C GLU A 640 -12.05 -14.21 -19.95
N THR A 641 -12.14 -13.10 -20.69
CA THR A 641 -11.32 -12.87 -21.90
C THR A 641 -10.31 -11.73 -21.76
N GLY A 642 -10.50 -10.85 -20.78
CA GLY A 642 -9.74 -9.60 -20.70
C GLY A 642 -10.09 -8.56 -21.77
N LYS A 643 -11.16 -8.76 -22.55
CA LYS A 643 -11.60 -7.78 -23.54
C LYS A 643 -12.19 -6.55 -22.87
N VAL A 644 -11.82 -5.36 -23.35
CA VAL A 644 -12.45 -4.10 -22.93
C VAL A 644 -13.87 -4.04 -23.49
N LEU A 645 -14.87 -3.88 -22.61
CA LEU A 645 -16.28 -3.76 -22.95
C LEU A 645 -16.78 -2.33 -22.88
N PHE A 646 -16.18 -1.50 -22.01
CA PHE A 646 -16.56 -0.10 -21.80
C PHE A 646 -15.35 0.72 -21.40
N LYS A 647 -15.27 1.98 -21.81
CA LYS A 647 -14.28 2.95 -21.36
C LYS A 647 -14.86 4.36 -21.34
N VAL A 648 -14.46 5.15 -20.35
CA VAL A 648 -14.87 6.55 -20.19
C VAL A 648 -13.75 7.35 -19.52
N LYS A 649 -13.58 8.61 -19.92
CA LYS A 649 -12.64 9.53 -19.27
C LYS A 649 -13.13 9.95 -17.89
N LEU A 650 -12.20 9.98 -16.93
CA LEU A 650 -12.37 10.57 -15.61
C LEU A 650 -11.80 12.00 -15.60
N PRO A 651 -12.24 12.85 -14.66
CA PRO A 651 -11.67 14.19 -14.49
C PRO A 651 -10.17 14.18 -14.17
N PHE A 652 -9.70 13.13 -13.50
CA PHE A 652 -8.32 12.86 -13.10
C PHE A 652 -8.05 11.36 -13.12
N SER A 653 -6.77 10.95 -13.13
CA SER A 653 -6.43 9.52 -13.01
C SER A 653 -7.08 8.91 -11.76
N GLY A 654 -7.79 7.80 -11.94
CA GLY A 654 -8.48 7.06 -10.89
C GLY A 654 -7.54 6.17 -10.10
N ASN A 655 -6.56 6.76 -9.40
CA ASN A 655 -5.54 6.05 -8.62
C ASN A 655 -6.11 5.46 -7.32
N ALA A 656 -7.25 4.79 -7.43
CA ALA A 656 -8.02 4.19 -6.35
C ALA A 656 -8.62 2.87 -6.80
N THR A 657 -9.11 2.10 -5.85
CA THR A 657 -9.87 0.88 -6.14
C THR A 657 -11.37 1.20 -6.11
N PRO A 658 -12.14 0.83 -7.13
CA PRO A 658 -13.58 1.07 -7.16
C PRO A 658 -14.34 0.33 -6.04
N SER A 659 -15.53 0.83 -5.68
CA SER A 659 -16.52 0.15 -4.85
C SER A 659 -17.82 -0.01 -5.62
N THR A 660 -18.61 -1.05 -5.30
CA THR A 660 -19.95 -1.26 -5.91
C THR A 660 -21.00 -1.57 -4.86
N TYR A 661 -22.22 -1.12 -5.08
CA TYR A 661 -23.32 -1.23 -4.12
C TYR A 661 -24.67 -1.16 -4.81
N MET A 662 -25.75 -1.49 -4.07
CA MET A 662 -27.13 -1.29 -4.47
C MET A 662 -27.78 -0.21 -3.60
N VAL A 663 -28.47 0.72 -4.23
CA VAL A 663 -29.36 1.67 -3.55
C VAL A 663 -30.60 1.92 -4.41
N ASN A 664 -31.78 1.94 -3.79
CA ASN A 664 -33.07 2.09 -4.46
C ASN A 664 -33.26 1.10 -5.64
N GLY A 665 -32.79 -0.15 -5.48
CA GLY A 665 -32.89 -1.18 -6.51
C GLY A 665 -31.95 -1.04 -7.72
N ARG A 666 -31.02 -0.07 -7.69
CA ARG A 666 -30.04 0.20 -8.76
C ARG A 666 -28.63 -0.08 -8.29
N GLN A 667 -27.84 -0.74 -9.16
CA GLN A 667 -26.41 -0.96 -8.91
C GLN A 667 -25.60 0.25 -9.36
N TYR A 668 -24.68 0.65 -8.50
CA TYR A 668 -23.70 1.70 -8.75
C TYR A 668 -22.27 1.14 -8.66
N VAL A 669 -21.36 1.76 -9.41
CA VAL A 669 -19.91 1.61 -9.26
C VAL A 669 -19.30 2.99 -9.06
N VAL A 670 -18.57 3.21 -7.98
CA VAL A 670 -17.97 4.51 -7.65
C VAL A 670 -16.46 4.40 -7.56
N ILE A 671 -15.75 5.43 -8.05
CA ILE A 671 -14.29 5.53 -7.98
C ILE A 671 -13.85 6.92 -7.52
N SER A 672 -12.80 6.96 -6.69
CA SER A 672 -12.10 8.19 -6.34
C SER A 672 -11.07 8.53 -7.43
N ALA A 673 -11.11 9.74 -7.98
CA ALA A 673 -10.24 10.21 -9.03
C ALA A 673 -9.52 11.48 -8.58
N GLY A 674 -8.22 11.35 -8.26
CA GLY A 674 -7.41 12.46 -7.74
C GLY A 674 -6.12 12.71 -8.51
N GLY A 675 -5.73 11.85 -9.43
CA GLY A 675 -4.50 11.99 -10.18
C GLY A 675 -3.23 12.08 -9.32
N GLY A 676 -2.29 12.90 -9.72
CA GLY A 676 -1.10 13.27 -8.93
C GLY A 676 0.07 12.31 -8.98
N LYS A 677 -0.08 11.12 -9.53
CA LYS A 677 1.02 10.20 -9.86
C LYS A 677 1.61 10.54 -11.23
N SER A 678 2.86 10.19 -11.47
CA SER A 678 3.52 10.32 -12.77
C SER A 678 3.43 11.73 -13.39
N GLY A 679 3.42 12.79 -12.55
CA GLY A 679 3.32 14.17 -13.01
C GLY A 679 1.95 14.64 -13.52
N ARG A 680 0.93 13.79 -13.45
CA ARG A 680 -0.43 14.10 -13.90
C ARG A 680 -1.14 15.13 -13.00
N PRO A 681 -2.14 15.85 -13.53
CA PRO A 681 -2.93 16.82 -12.76
C PRO A 681 -3.50 16.23 -11.46
N ARG A 682 -3.71 17.09 -10.46
CA ARG A 682 -4.24 16.73 -9.14
C ARG A 682 -5.62 17.32 -8.94
N GLY A 683 -6.53 16.51 -8.42
CA GLY A 683 -7.89 16.91 -8.06
C GLY A 683 -8.40 16.13 -6.87
N GLY A 684 -9.74 16.06 -6.75
CA GLY A 684 -10.39 15.37 -5.66
C GLY A 684 -11.84 15.03 -6.00
N SER A 685 -12.06 14.27 -7.08
CA SER A 685 -13.39 13.92 -7.59
C SER A 685 -13.78 12.51 -7.16
N LEU A 686 -15.06 12.32 -6.87
CA LEU A 686 -15.74 11.02 -6.85
C LEU A 686 -16.63 10.94 -8.07
N VAL A 687 -16.62 9.80 -8.76
CA VAL A 687 -17.48 9.57 -9.92
C VAL A 687 -18.21 8.25 -9.75
N ALA A 688 -19.53 8.28 -9.77
CA ALA A 688 -20.37 7.10 -9.71
C ALA A 688 -21.06 6.83 -11.04
N PHE A 689 -21.10 5.56 -11.39
CA PHE A 689 -21.69 5.05 -12.64
C PHE A 689 -22.88 4.14 -12.33
N THR A 690 -23.91 4.17 -13.18
CA THR A 690 -25.07 3.28 -13.11
C THR A 690 -25.64 3.05 -14.51
N LEU A 691 -26.54 2.10 -14.67
CA LEU A 691 -27.34 1.95 -15.89
C LEU A 691 -28.39 3.07 -16.00
N PRO A 692 -28.83 3.47 -17.19
CA PRO A 692 -29.97 4.36 -17.35
C PRO A 692 -31.23 3.74 -16.75
N GLU A 693 -32.26 4.59 -16.50
CA GLU A 693 -33.58 4.17 -16.00
C GLU A 693 -34.33 3.36 -17.04
#